data_4ddd68d5b081f4128e6fc03a70cc2a28
#
_entry.id   4ddd68d5b081f4128e6fc03a70cc2a28
#
_cell.length_a   1.000
_cell.length_b   1.000
_cell.length_c   1.000
_cell.angle_alpha   90.00
_cell.angle_beta   90.00
_cell.angle_gamma   90.00
#
_symmetry.space_group_name_H-M   'P 1'
#
loop_
_entity.id
_entity.type
_entity.pdbx_description
1 polymer ?
#
loop_
_entity_poly.entity_id
_entity_poly.type
_entity_poly.pdbx_seq_one_letter_code
_entity_poly.pdbx_strand_id
1 'polypeptide(L)'
;MKSLLLFGLLLVLSIGGPALAQTPIDTTGGRFYQPKFPTVTMTSGVAYGSAITAFGTTQTLLMDIYQPTGDAATERPVIIFAHQGGFVAGTRSEQYMVDVCTQFAKLGYITASIDYRLGFSFDTTAVSKAALRGMQDMRAAVRFFRQDAAGANIYHASPSRVMVGGASAGAFMALEVGYLDKVSEVPSDVDITTMGGIEGTSGNPGYSSLPLAVLNLSGATNLPSIIEVGNAPLYSAHGTADNVVPYMKGRVGGGLPPKYVFGSGVLNPYASSVGVPNVLRRFSGAPHIPQYATSSANPTAYADTTFRDIRDFLRPLLVPVVTAAYPSLVINTNTTVPGGNYQDITIDSGTTTLAGNITVFGTLVIKSLSGQPAGSLSTSCFVVDGPGSFDLQSGALLRICDPAGISISGATGAIRNTGSRSFSLGAAYTYVGTGNQTSGSGLPGIVRELEVALPASSTLTLERNLSISQRLLPTSGTLNNSLGLTLLSSSTGTALVTPGIATLTAALAVQRYLDPSVNAGPGYRHLAAPVTGVSVGKLSNTISGGSFAPEINQAATYNNSATPGTTTPFPTVFFYDQSRVTRASTYAPFDRGYEAPTSLSDPLLPGRGYTVNLSAGQTLTFTGTLTNNNAAYSTTLSGAVSAEGGWHLLGNPFASALNWDAVPVPAGLDGAMYIFVSRSQYGGNYRSYVNGVGGAGSTIPLGQAFFVRSPGVAAVTLTFPTAARLSDFAGSNATTVQRLAADPRALLRLTLAPEATPAITDETFVYLEAGATAGPDAHYDARKLANPSGLNLASVAAGQEQAINGLPLLTATTVVPLAVAVPQPGHYTLTATDLLNFTPGSVITLTDAVAGTRTVLASGTRYAFALASTTAPDRFALELRPCTITATMGAQLVEQVQLYPNPAVDSFRLILPATSATSVAARLSNTLGQVVRQRQLAAPAGQPLLIADFDVRGLAPGVYQLHLAVGGTSVVRRVVVQ
;
A
#
# COMPACT_ATOMS: atom_id res chain seq x y z
N MET A 1 4.41 9.73 59.43
CA MET A 1 5.77 10.00 58.93
C MET A 1 5.68 10.09 57.43
N LYS A 2 5.94 11.30 56.94
CA LYS A 2 5.81 11.69 55.51
C LYS A 2 7.04 11.25 54.77
N SER A 3 6.91 10.64 53.62
CA SER A 3 8.00 10.41 52.65
C SER A 3 7.60 11.01 51.31
N LEU A 4 8.19 12.17 50.98
CA LEU A 4 8.15 12.84 49.71
C LEU A 4 8.99 12.03 48.71
N LEU A 5 8.41 11.69 47.57
CA LEU A 5 9.14 11.23 46.37
C LEU A 5 9.31 12.43 45.46
N LEU A 6 10.56 12.91 45.37
CA LEU A 6 11.03 13.92 44.41
C LEU A 6 11.24 13.23 43.08
N PHE A 7 10.48 13.61 42.06
CA PHE A 7 10.78 13.26 40.65
C PHE A 7 11.86 14.22 40.12
N GLY A 8 13.07 13.72 40.03
CA GLY A 8 14.18 14.40 39.38
C GLY A 8 14.03 14.36 37.86
N LEU A 9 13.77 15.52 37.26
CA LEU A 9 13.82 15.72 35.81
C LEU A 9 15.30 15.70 35.37
N LEU A 10 15.80 14.59 34.82
CA LEU A 10 17.11 14.52 34.18
C LEU A 10 17.02 15.26 32.83
N LEU A 11 17.50 16.50 32.83
CA LEU A 11 17.79 17.27 31.62
C LEU A 11 19.05 16.65 30.99
N VAL A 12 18.87 15.78 29.97
CA VAL A 12 19.98 15.33 29.14
C VAL A 12 20.37 16.50 28.24
N LEU A 13 21.34 17.27 28.68
CA LEU A 13 22.10 18.17 27.79
C LEU A 13 22.82 17.26 26.78
N SER A 14 22.31 17.15 25.59
CA SER A 14 23.11 16.70 24.45
C SER A 14 24.19 17.74 24.22
N ILE A 15 25.42 17.43 24.64
CA ILE A 15 26.59 18.16 24.25
C ILE A 15 26.77 17.85 22.73
N GLY A 16 26.11 18.62 21.90
CA GLY A 16 26.45 18.74 20.48
C GLY A 16 27.87 19.30 20.47
N GLY A 17 28.87 18.50 20.14
CA GLY A 17 30.20 18.98 19.80
C GLY A 17 30.04 20.10 18.77
N PRO A 18 30.93 21.15 18.79
CA PRO A 18 30.84 22.21 17.81
C PRO A 18 30.92 21.57 16.42
N ALA A 19 29.87 21.66 15.64
CA ALA A 19 29.95 21.45 14.20
C ALA A 19 30.97 22.45 13.71
N LEU A 20 32.21 21.99 13.39
CA LEU A 20 33.22 22.81 12.79
C LEU A 20 32.59 23.42 11.54
N ALA A 21 32.33 24.72 11.58
CA ALA A 21 31.84 25.45 10.42
C ALA A 21 32.85 25.16 9.29
N GLN A 22 32.36 24.47 8.22
CA GLN A 22 33.21 24.17 7.08
C GLN A 22 33.69 25.50 6.48
N THR A 23 35.02 25.67 6.42
CA THR A 23 35.59 26.82 5.71
C THR A 23 35.01 26.85 4.28
N PRO A 24 34.57 28.01 3.78
CA PRO A 24 34.13 28.14 2.41
C PRO A 24 35.21 27.68 1.44
N ILE A 25 34.88 26.76 0.53
CA ILE A 25 35.77 26.35 -0.55
C ILE A 25 35.46 27.17 -1.80
N ASP A 26 36.47 27.57 -2.56
CA ASP A 26 36.29 28.37 -3.78
C ASP A 26 35.67 27.52 -4.89
N THR A 27 34.39 27.76 -5.18
CA THR A 27 33.62 27.12 -6.28
C THR A 27 33.45 28.05 -7.48
N THR A 28 34.10 29.23 -7.51
CA THR A 28 33.93 30.22 -8.56
C THR A 28 34.36 29.71 -9.92
N GLY A 29 33.79 30.28 -10.97
CA GLY A 29 34.13 29.96 -12.35
C GLY A 29 33.84 28.50 -12.75
N GLY A 30 32.96 27.78 -12.06
CA GLY A 30 32.60 26.40 -12.33
C GLY A 30 33.59 25.35 -11.81
N ARG A 31 34.44 25.71 -10.87
CA ARG A 31 35.35 24.78 -10.16
C ARG A 31 34.56 23.62 -9.55
N PHE A 32 35.16 22.45 -9.56
CA PHE A 32 34.53 21.15 -9.13
C PHE A 32 33.38 20.65 -10.00
N TYR A 33 33.06 21.36 -11.08
CA TYR A 33 31.98 21.00 -11.98
C TYR A 33 32.39 20.99 -13.48
N GLN A 34 33.24 21.93 -13.88
CA GLN A 34 33.79 22.01 -15.25
C GLN A 34 35.31 21.77 -15.22
N PRO A 35 35.88 21.14 -16.27
CA PRO A 35 37.34 21.00 -16.39
C PRO A 35 38.02 22.40 -16.41
N LYS A 36 38.69 22.75 -15.35
CA LYS A 36 39.40 24.04 -15.17
C LYS A 36 40.89 23.91 -15.40
N PHE A 37 41.43 22.71 -15.20
CA PHE A 37 42.87 22.46 -15.24
C PHE A 37 43.14 21.52 -16.43
N PRO A 38 43.89 21.97 -17.45
CA PRO A 38 44.18 21.16 -18.62
C PRO A 38 45.12 19.98 -18.33
N THR A 39 45.98 20.16 -17.30
CA THR A 39 46.99 19.18 -16.92
C THR A 39 46.87 18.78 -15.44
N VAL A 40 47.29 17.57 -15.14
CA VAL A 40 47.23 16.96 -13.82
C VAL A 40 48.66 16.48 -13.45
N THR A 41 49.08 16.82 -12.26
CA THR A 41 50.34 16.32 -11.68
C THR A 41 50.05 15.06 -10.89
N MET A 42 50.73 13.96 -11.22
CA MET A 42 50.62 12.69 -10.49
C MET A 42 51.87 12.46 -9.66
N THR A 43 51.69 12.20 -8.36
CA THR A 43 52.72 11.72 -7.45
C THR A 43 52.52 10.25 -7.20
N SER A 44 53.37 9.40 -7.74
CA SER A 44 53.20 7.94 -7.68
C SER A 44 53.86 7.35 -6.45
N GLY A 45 53.32 6.27 -5.93
CA GLY A 45 53.92 5.44 -4.87
C GLY A 45 54.02 6.11 -3.50
N VAL A 46 53.12 7.00 -3.16
CA VAL A 46 53.08 7.64 -1.84
C VAL A 46 52.66 6.62 -0.78
N ALA A 47 53.51 6.38 0.21
CA ALA A 47 53.20 5.49 1.32
C ALA A 47 52.16 6.15 2.26
N TYR A 48 50.97 5.57 2.41
CA TYR A 48 49.94 6.05 3.31
C TYR A 48 49.80 5.23 4.59
N GLY A 49 50.55 4.11 4.67
CA GLY A 49 50.53 3.24 5.82
C GLY A 49 51.31 1.96 5.61
N SER A 50 51.23 1.07 6.58
CA SER A 50 51.73 -0.31 6.47
C SER A 50 50.93 -1.22 7.41
N ALA A 51 50.71 -2.47 7.00
CA ALA A 51 49.95 -3.43 7.79
C ALA A 51 50.34 -4.87 7.48
N ILE A 52 49.99 -5.77 8.41
CA ILE A 52 50.24 -7.21 8.24
C ILE A 52 49.24 -7.81 7.27
N THR A 53 49.70 -8.54 6.24
CA THR A 53 48.91 -9.24 5.24
C THR A 53 48.21 -10.46 5.83
N ALA A 54 47.33 -11.11 5.04
CA ALA A 54 46.70 -12.39 5.39
C ALA A 54 47.74 -13.51 5.66
N PHE A 55 48.96 -13.36 5.15
CA PHE A 55 50.06 -14.34 5.22
C PHE A 55 51.12 -14.00 6.27
N GLY A 56 50.85 -13.03 7.13
CA GLY A 56 51.75 -12.65 8.25
C GLY A 56 52.94 -11.76 7.88
N THR A 57 53.04 -11.27 6.66
CA THR A 57 54.08 -10.36 6.20
C THR A 57 53.65 -8.91 6.26
N THR A 58 54.55 -8.00 6.56
CA THR A 58 54.26 -6.56 6.53
C THR A 58 54.27 -6.06 5.10
N GLN A 59 53.22 -5.35 4.69
CA GLN A 59 53.07 -4.69 3.40
C GLN A 59 53.00 -3.20 3.59
N THR A 60 53.85 -2.44 2.85
CA THR A 60 53.68 -1.00 2.70
C THR A 60 52.51 -0.72 1.80
N LEU A 61 51.62 0.17 2.23
CA LEU A 61 50.41 0.56 1.51
C LEU A 61 50.67 1.84 0.72
N LEU A 62 50.56 1.74 -0.61
CA LEU A 62 50.92 2.81 -1.54
C LEU A 62 49.68 3.38 -2.24
N MET A 63 49.74 4.65 -2.59
CA MET A 63 48.74 5.33 -3.40
C MET A 63 49.42 6.23 -4.45
N ASP A 64 48.71 6.48 -5.53
CA ASP A 64 49.03 7.49 -6.52
C ASP A 64 48.08 8.69 -6.34
N ILE A 65 48.67 9.88 -6.13
CA ILE A 65 47.90 11.11 -5.86
C ILE A 65 47.91 11.99 -7.12
N TYR A 66 46.75 12.44 -7.53
CA TYR A 66 46.54 13.29 -8.72
C TYR A 66 46.05 14.67 -8.25
N GLN A 67 46.71 15.72 -8.67
CA GLN A 67 46.40 17.11 -8.33
C GLN A 67 46.32 17.99 -9.59
N PRO A 68 45.44 19.00 -9.60
CA PRO A 68 45.43 19.98 -10.69
C PRO A 68 46.77 20.73 -10.76
N THR A 69 47.37 20.75 -11.94
CA THR A 69 48.67 21.43 -12.12
C THR A 69 48.47 22.94 -12.10
N GLY A 70 49.26 23.66 -11.30
CA GLY A 70 49.20 25.13 -11.21
C GLY A 70 48.01 25.69 -10.43
N ASP A 71 47.32 24.87 -9.67
CA ASP A 71 46.22 25.31 -8.81
C ASP A 71 46.76 25.99 -7.51
N ALA A 72 46.38 27.24 -7.32
CA ALA A 72 46.76 28.01 -6.13
C ALA A 72 45.84 27.85 -4.92
N ALA A 73 44.85 26.96 -4.98
CA ALA A 73 43.92 26.76 -3.88
C ALA A 73 44.61 26.20 -2.65
N THR A 74 44.33 26.78 -1.51
CA THR A 74 44.91 26.38 -0.20
C THR A 74 44.14 25.25 0.47
N GLU A 75 42.96 24.91 -0.09
CA GLU A 75 42.10 23.84 0.41
C GLU A 75 41.35 23.18 -0.74
N ARG A 76 41.46 21.86 -0.90
CA ARG A 76 40.80 21.06 -1.96
C ARG A 76 40.07 19.86 -1.41
N PRO A 77 38.87 19.51 -1.91
CA PRO A 77 38.24 18.25 -1.56
C PRO A 77 39.04 17.07 -2.12
N VAL A 78 39.02 15.96 -1.37
CA VAL A 78 39.74 14.73 -1.69
C VAL A 78 38.77 13.61 -2.06
N ILE A 79 39.05 12.84 -3.13
CA ILE A 79 38.33 11.59 -3.43
C ILE A 79 39.37 10.46 -3.43
N ILE A 80 39.16 9.45 -2.57
CA ILE A 80 40.01 8.27 -2.50
C ILE A 80 39.27 7.11 -3.21
N PHE A 81 39.89 6.55 -4.26
CA PHE A 81 39.34 5.42 -5.00
C PHE A 81 40.16 4.14 -4.74
N ALA A 82 39.47 3.01 -4.57
CA ALA A 82 40.06 1.69 -4.52
C ALA A 82 39.64 0.84 -5.73
N HIS A 83 40.62 0.14 -6.28
CA HIS A 83 40.45 -0.68 -7.48
C HIS A 83 39.60 -1.94 -7.21
N GLN A 84 39.13 -2.58 -8.27
CA GLN A 84 38.43 -3.86 -8.26
C GLN A 84 39.40 -5.05 -8.06
N GLY A 85 38.91 -6.31 -8.15
CA GLY A 85 39.79 -7.49 -8.22
C GLY A 85 39.56 -8.52 -7.13
N GLY A 86 38.37 -8.51 -6.47
CA GLY A 86 37.90 -9.55 -5.54
C GLY A 86 38.78 -9.75 -4.32
N PHE A 87 39.55 -8.75 -3.91
CA PHE A 87 40.57 -8.80 -2.83
C PHE A 87 41.74 -9.73 -3.10
N VAL A 88 41.91 -10.22 -4.34
CA VAL A 88 43.01 -11.12 -4.72
C VAL A 88 43.92 -10.56 -5.82
N ALA A 89 43.46 -9.58 -6.55
CA ALA A 89 44.15 -8.97 -7.68
C ALA A 89 43.81 -7.48 -7.81
N GLY A 90 44.49 -6.82 -8.75
CA GLY A 90 44.28 -5.40 -9.05
C GLY A 90 45.43 -4.53 -8.52
N THR A 91 45.49 -3.30 -9.01
CA THR A 91 46.46 -2.31 -8.61
C THR A 91 45.90 -0.90 -8.71
N ARG A 92 46.48 0.06 -7.98
CA ARG A 92 46.14 1.49 -8.06
C ARG A 92 46.33 2.12 -9.45
N SER A 93 47.13 1.46 -10.32
CA SER A 93 47.40 1.93 -11.70
C SER A 93 46.47 1.32 -12.78
N GLU A 94 45.33 0.68 -12.39
CA GLU A 94 44.32 0.27 -13.36
C GLU A 94 43.82 1.45 -14.18
N GLN A 95 43.63 1.25 -15.48
CA GLN A 95 43.31 2.34 -16.42
C GLN A 95 42.06 3.15 -16.00
N TYR A 96 40.97 2.50 -15.57
CA TYR A 96 39.79 3.22 -15.10
C TYR A 96 40.06 4.07 -13.84
N MET A 97 40.91 3.59 -12.92
CA MET A 97 41.30 4.36 -11.75
C MET A 97 42.12 5.59 -12.12
N VAL A 98 43.08 5.44 -13.04
CA VAL A 98 43.84 6.55 -13.61
C VAL A 98 42.92 7.57 -14.28
N ASP A 99 41.99 7.10 -15.12
CA ASP A 99 41.09 7.96 -15.87
C ASP A 99 40.16 8.76 -14.96
N VAL A 100 39.48 8.09 -14.01
CA VAL A 100 38.55 8.76 -13.09
C VAL A 100 39.27 9.74 -12.15
N CYS A 101 40.44 9.35 -11.64
CA CYS A 101 41.26 10.25 -10.82
C CYS A 101 41.71 11.48 -11.61
N THR A 102 42.16 11.30 -12.84
CA THR A 102 42.59 12.39 -13.72
C THR A 102 41.40 13.32 -14.07
N GLN A 103 40.27 12.78 -14.37
CA GLN A 103 39.06 13.58 -14.69
C GLN A 103 38.66 14.46 -13.52
N PHE A 104 38.54 13.92 -12.31
CA PHE A 104 38.18 14.71 -11.12
C PHE A 104 39.30 15.71 -10.74
N ALA A 105 40.56 15.36 -10.89
CA ALA A 105 41.66 16.31 -10.67
C ALA A 105 41.58 17.53 -11.61
N LYS A 106 41.20 17.33 -12.89
CA LYS A 106 40.92 18.43 -13.85
C LYS A 106 39.80 19.37 -13.41
N LEU A 107 38.87 18.91 -12.57
CA LEU A 107 37.80 19.75 -11.98
C LEU A 107 38.33 20.57 -10.77
N GLY A 108 39.50 20.23 -10.19
CA GLY A 108 40.06 20.90 -9.01
C GLY A 108 40.14 20.06 -7.75
N TYR A 109 39.74 18.76 -7.80
CA TYR A 109 39.87 17.85 -6.66
C TYR A 109 41.32 17.37 -6.50
N ILE A 110 41.67 16.92 -5.30
CA ILE A 110 42.72 15.94 -5.11
C ILE A 110 42.07 14.57 -5.28
N THR A 111 42.70 13.70 -6.04
CA THR A 111 42.23 12.30 -6.11
C THR A 111 43.37 11.35 -5.79
N ALA A 112 43.05 10.26 -5.13
CA ALA A 112 44.02 9.22 -4.84
C ALA A 112 43.46 7.84 -5.27
N SER A 113 44.32 7.06 -5.96
CA SER A 113 44.05 5.64 -6.20
C SER A 113 44.95 4.83 -5.27
N ILE A 114 44.38 3.94 -4.49
CA ILE A 114 45.09 3.20 -3.43
C ILE A 114 45.26 1.72 -3.80
N ASP A 115 46.45 1.16 -3.45
CA ASP A 115 46.60 -0.26 -3.25
C ASP A 115 46.16 -0.60 -1.82
N TYR A 116 45.62 -1.78 -1.63
CA TYR A 116 45.23 -2.32 -0.34
C TYR A 116 45.71 -3.76 -0.18
N ARG A 117 45.67 -4.32 1.03
CA ARG A 117 46.14 -5.68 1.28
C ARG A 117 45.30 -6.72 0.53
N LEU A 118 45.96 -7.42 -0.39
CA LEU A 118 45.37 -8.49 -1.19
C LEU A 118 45.64 -9.86 -0.58
N GLY A 119 44.79 -10.84 -0.98
CA GLY A 119 44.93 -12.25 -0.68
C GLY A 119 44.20 -12.73 0.55
N PHE A 120 43.64 -13.93 0.43
CA PHE A 120 42.99 -14.68 1.50
C PHE A 120 42.95 -16.18 1.14
N SER A 121 42.76 -17.07 2.12
CA SER A 121 42.35 -18.47 1.86
C SER A 121 40.89 -18.50 1.37
N PHE A 122 40.58 -19.31 0.36
CA PHE A 122 39.28 -19.32 -0.34
C PHE A 122 38.19 -19.96 0.51
N ASP A 123 37.87 -19.37 1.67
CA ASP A 123 36.75 -19.70 2.53
C ASP A 123 35.94 -18.42 2.85
N THR A 124 34.69 -18.58 3.35
CA THR A 124 33.76 -17.46 3.59
C THR A 124 34.21 -16.51 4.70
N THR A 125 34.91 -17.01 5.71
CA THR A 125 35.46 -16.20 6.81
C THR A 125 36.67 -15.41 6.34
N ALA A 126 37.52 -16.01 5.55
CA ALA A 126 38.71 -15.36 5.02
C ALA A 126 38.38 -14.22 4.05
N VAL A 127 37.33 -14.35 3.22
CA VAL A 127 36.87 -13.26 2.33
C VAL A 127 36.31 -12.10 3.14
N SER A 128 35.57 -12.36 4.24
CA SER A 128 35.11 -11.32 5.15
C SER A 128 36.28 -10.57 5.80
N LYS A 129 37.29 -11.29 6.28
CA LYS A 129 38.53 -10.70 6.81
C LYS A 129 39.30 -9.88 5.75
N ALA A 130 39.26 -10.30 4.46
CA ALA A 130 39.91 -9.53 3.39
C ALA A 130 39.17 -8.19 3.15
N ALA A 131 37.83 -8.18 3.12
CA ALA A 131 37.05 -6.96 3.01
C ALA A 131 37.35 -6.00 4.18
N LEU A 132 37.32 -6.50 5.41
CA LEU A 132 37.64 -5.70 6.62
C LEU A 132 39.07 -5.18 6.63
N ARG A 133 40.07 -5.95 6.18
CA ARG A 133 41.43 -5.45 5.99
C ARG A 133 41.51 -4.30 5.00
N GLY A 134 40.83 -4.46 3.85
CA GLY A 134 40.71 -3.40 2.85
C GLY A 134 40.04 -2.14 3.38
N MET A 135 38.94 -2.30 4.14
CA MET A 135 38.28 -1.19 4.85
C MET A 135 39.27 -0.45 5.77
N GLN A 136 40.04 -1.18 6.61
CA GLN A 136 41.05 -0.58 7.51
C GLN A 136 42.16 0.17 6.75
N ASP A 137 42.56 -0.34 5.57
CA ASP A 137 43.52 0.30 4.71
C ASP A 137 42.98 1.60 4.10
N MET A 138 41.76 1.59 3.60
CA MET A 138 41.11 2.80 3.08
C MET A 138 40.85 3.82 4.21
N ARG A 139 40.52 3.39 5.43
CA ARG A 139 40.48 4.28 6.61
C ARG A 139 41.82 4.95 6.90
N ALA A 140 42.93 4.22 6.77
CA ALA A 140 44.24 4.79 6.93
C ALA A 140 44.56 5.82 5.83
N ALA A 141 44.11 5.64 4.60
CA ALA A 141 44.23 6.61 3.53
C ALA A 141 43.43 7.90 3.80
N VAL A 142 42.20 7.79 4.35
CA VAL A 142 41.45 8.96 4.82
C VAL A 142 42.19 9.72 5.90
N ARG A 143 42.70 8.99 6.89
CA ARG A 143 43.48 9.60 8.00
C ARG A 143 44.81 10.24 7.51
N PHE A 144 45.42 9.71 6.47
CA PHE A 144 46.63 10.27 5.86
C PHE A 144 46.41 11.71 5.39
N PHE A 145 45.34 11.98 4.60
CA PHE A 145 45.06 13.33 4.15
C PHE A 145 44.70 14.28 5.29
N ARG A 146 44.06 13.79 6.33
CA ARG A 146 43.76 14.59 7.53
C ARG A 146 44.99 14.89 8.38
N GLN A 147 45.92 13.95 8.46
CA GLN A 147 47.22 14.15 9.13
C GLN A 147 48.06 15.16 8.35
N ASP A 148 48.13 15.06 7.01
CA ASP A 148 48.84 16.02 6.17
C ASP A 148 48.26 17.42 6.33
N ALA A 149 46.92 17.56 6.28
CA ALA A 149 46.23 18.85 6.46
C ALA A 149 46.44 19.47 7.84
N ALA A 150 46.59 18.66 8.88
CA ALA A 150 46.90 19.12 10.25
C ALA A 150 48.40 19.42 10.48
N GLY A 151 49.28 18.94 9.62
CA GLY A 151 50.74 19.07 9.70
C GLY A 151 51.35 19.91 8.59
N ALA A 152 52.05 19.25 7.68
CA ALA A 152 52.80 19.93 6.60
C ALA A 152 51.89 20.49 5.50
N ASN A 153 50.64 19.98 5.39
CA ASN A 153 49.64 20.37 4.41
C ASN A 153 50.19 20.43 2.97
N ILE A 154 50.97 19.40 2.59
CA ILE A 154 51.66 19.30 1.30
C ILE A 154 50.67 19.25 0.13
N TYR A 155 49.52 18.58 0.36
CA TYR A 155 48.53 18.40 -0.67
C TYR A 155 47.44 19.48 -0.66
N HIS A 156 47.43 20.37 0.32
CA HIS A 156 46.34 21.34 0.53
C HIS A 156 44.96 20.66 0.57
N ALA A 157 44.85 19.53 1.27
CA ALA A 157 43.64 18.75 1.40
C ALA A 157 42.66 19.38 2.40
N SER A 158 41.39 19.45 2.05
CA SER A 158 40.34 19.82 3.01
C SER A 158 40.08 18.66 3.99
N PRO A 159 40.39 18.80 5.29
CA PRO A 159 40.21 17.72 6.25
C PRO A 159 38.73 17.32 6.46
N SER A 160 37.81 18.23 6.17
CA SER A 160 36.34 18.00 6.29
C SER A 160 35.71 17.44 5.01
N ARG A 161 36.44 17.47 3.87
CA ARG A 161 35.89 17.09 2.56
C ARG A 161 36.68 15.95 1.93
N VAL A 162 36.72 14.81 2.62
CA VAL A 162 37.34 13.57 2.14
C VAL A 162 36.22 12.58 1.82
N MET A 163 36.12 12.16 0.58
CA MET A 163 35.18 11.19 0.07
C MET A 163 35.87 9.87 -0.26
N VAL A 164 35.18 8.76 -0.16
CA VAL A 164 35.70 7.42 -0.49
C VAL A 164 34.88 6.78 -1.58
N GLY A 165 35.53 6.04 -2.45
CA GLY A 165 34.87 5.30 -3.51
C GLY A 165 35.66 4.11 -4.00
N GLY A 166 35.04 3.32 -4.85
CA GLY A 166 35.74 2.21 -5.47
C GLY A 166 34.80 1.36 -6.31
N ALA A 167 35.37 0.37 -6.98
CA ALA A 167 34.62 -0.52 -7.82
C ALA A 167 34.76 -1.97 -7.32
N SER A 168 33.65 -2.76 -7.38
CA SER A 168 33.66 -4.15 -6.93
C SER A 168 34.23 -4.30 -5.52
N ALA A 169 35.36 -4.99 -5.31
CA ALA A 169 36.01 -5.08 -4.00
C ALA A 169 36.29 -3.72 -3.36
N GLY A 170 36.75 -2.73 -4.12
CA GLY A 170 36.94 -1.36 -3.66
C GLY A 170 35.63 -0.69 -3.23
N ALA A 171 34.51 -1.01 -3.84
CA ALA A 171 33.21 -0.49 -3.45
C ALA A 171 32.70 -1.12 -2.15
N PHE A 172 32.96 -2.39 -1.88
CA PHE A 172 32.71 -3.00 -0.56
C PHE A 172 33.48 -2.25 0.54
N MET A 173 34.79 -1.98 0.29
CA MET A 173 35.59 -1.20 1.24
C MET A 173 34.99 0.18 1.49
N ALA A 174 34.58 0.90 0.44
CA ALA A 174 34.02 2.24 0.57
C ALA A 174 32.71 2.23 1.37
N LEU A 175 31.83 1.25 1.15
CA LEU A 175 30.59 1.06 1.91
C LEU A 175 30.89 0.77 3.39
N GLU A 176 31.85 -0.12 3.68
CA GLU A 176 32.22 -0.44 5.06
C GLU A 176 32.91 0.74 5.77
N VAL A 177 33.72 1.53 5.08
CA VAL A 177 34.32 2.76 5.64
C VAL A 177 33.24 3.77 6.02
N GLY A 178 32.21 3.89 5.19
CA GLY A 178 31.14 4.87 5.39
C GLY A 178 30.11 4.48 6.44
N TYR A 179 29.90 3.18 6.67
CA TYR A 179 28.72 2.70 7.40
C TYR A 179 29.01 1.70 8.52
N LEU A 180 30.07 0.90 8.45
CA LEU A 180 30.38 -0.09 9.50
C LEU A 180 31.13 0.63 10.64
N ASP A 181 30.44 1.04 11.69
CA ASP A 181 31.02 1.82 12.78
C ASP A 181 30.90 1.15 14.18
N LYS A 182 30.17 0.03 14.27
CA LYS A 182 29.97 -0.73 15.51
C LYS A 182 30.49 -2.16 15.39
N VAL A 183 31.08 -2.68 16.48
CA VAL A 183 31.55 -4.08 16.52
C VAL A 183 30.43 -5.08 16.30
N SER A 184 29.20 -4.74 16.69
CA SER A 184 28.02 -5.58 16.47
C SER A 184 27.61 -5.72 15.00
N GLU A 185 28.12 -4.90 14.10
CA GLU A 185 27.86 -4.89 12.66
C GLU A 185 28.86 -5.74 11.86
N VAL A 186 29.98 -6.10 12.51
CA VAL A 186 30.98 -7.00 11.93
C VAL A 186 30.36 -8.39 11.75
N PRO A 187 30.62 -9.10 10.63
CA PRO A 187 30.17 -10.46 10.45
C PRO A 187 30.53 -11.34 11.65
N SER A 188 29.57 -12.08 12.17
CA SER A 188 29.68 -12.87 13.40
C SER A 188 30.77 -13.97 13.34
N ASP A 189 31.22 -14.30 12.13
CA ASP A 189 32.30 -15.26 11.88
C ASP A 189 33.72 -14.62 11.95
N VAL A 190 33.79 -13.31 12.25
CA VAL A 190 35.06 -12.57 12.34
C VAL A 190 35.21 -11.88 13.69
N ASP A 191 36.29 -12.18 14.41
CA ASP A 191 36.72 -11.41 15.54
C ASP A 191 37.60 -10.21 15.06
N ILE A 192 36.98 -9.04 14.96
CA ILE A 192 37.62 -7.81 14.50
C ILE A 192 38.68 -7.30 15.51
N THR A 193 38.64 -7.71 16.78
CA THR A 193 39.61 -7.27 17.81
C THR A 193 41.01 -7.81 17.49
N THR A 194 41.08 -9.04 16.94
CA THR A 194 42.34 -9.65 16.50
C THR A 194 42.93 -8.96 15.27
N MET A 195 42.15 -8.11 14.59
CA MET A 195 42.58 -7.36 13.39
C MET A 195 42.91 -5.88 13.73
N GLY A 196 42.89 -5.50 15.01
CA GLY A 196 43.13 -4.12 15.44
C GLY A 196 41.88 -3.27 15.52
N GLY A 197 40.72 -3.90 15.66
CA GLY A 197 39.41 -3.24 15.74
C GLY A 197 38.93 -2.66 14.40
N ILE A 198 37.82 -1.94 14.43
CA ILE A 198 37.21 -1.36 13.23
C ILE A 198 38.14 -0.36 12.51
N GLU A 199 38.86 0.47 13.29
CA GLU A 199 39.81 1.44 12.73
C GLU A 199 41.08 0.82 12.16
N GLY A 200 41.43 -0.37 12.62
CA GLY A 200 42.64 -1.05 12.20
C GLY A 200 43.93 -0.36 12.61
N THR A 201 45.05 -0.97 12.25
CA THR A 201 46.41 -0.47 12.57
C THR A 201 47.19 -0.09 11.32
N SER A 202 46.52 0.11 10.18
CA SER A 202 47.18 0.33 8.87
C SER A 202 47.91 1.67 8.74
N GLY A 203 47.66 2.65 9.62
CA GLY A 203 48.40 3.93 9.63
C GLY A 203 47.61 5.12 10.14
N ASN A 204 48.34 6.19 10.46
CA ASN A 204 47.83 7.53 10.77
C ASN A 204 46.82 7.59 11.93
N PRO A 205 47.07 7.01 13.11
CA PRO A 205 46.13 7.00 14.22
C PRO A 205 45.86 8.42 14.75
N GLY A 206 44.71 8.60 15.44
CA GLY A 206 44.34 9.86 16.08
C GLY A 206 43.59 10.84 15.19
N TYR A 207 43.37 10.51 13.91
CA TYR A 207 42.52 11.27 13.00
C TYR A 207 41.26 10.50 12.69
N SER A 208 40.15 11.22 12.42
CA SER A 208 38.89 10.58 12.00
C SER A 208 39.04 9.86 10.65
N SER A 209 38.38 8.73 10.48
CA SER A 209 38.30 8.00 9.21
C SER A 209 36.96 8.19 8.50
N LEU A 210 36.02 8.95 9.07
CA LEU A 210 34.65 9.12 8.53
C LEU A 210 34.70 9.94 7.23
N PRO A 211 34.09 9.44 6.12
CA PRO A 211 34.06 10.16 4.86
C PRO A 211 32.91 11.18 4.80
N LEU A 212 33.06 12.19 3.93
CA LEU A 212 31.95 13.09 3.60
C LEU A 212 30.87 12.43 2.73
N ALA A 213 31.24 11.49 1.86
CA ALA A 213 30.35 10.75 0.99
C ALA A 213 30.96 9.41 0.57
N VAL A 214 30.10 8.48 0.18
CA VAL A 214 30.45 7.14 -0.30
C VAL A 214 30.07 6.97 -1.77
N LEU A 215 31.02 6.51 -2.60
CA LEU A 215 30.84 6.26 -4.03
C LEU A 215 30.95 4.75 -4.31
N ASN A 216 29.82 4.11 -4.41
CA ASN A 216 29.69 2.65 -4.58
C ASN A 216 29.51 2.28 -6.06
N LEU A 217 30.52 1.67 -6.70
CA LEU A 217 30.44 1.18 -8.08
C LEU A 217 30.38 -0.35 -8.09
N SER A 218 29.18 -0.91 -8.19
CA SER A 218 28.89 -2.36 -8.18
C SER A 218 29.41 -3.09 -6.94
N GLY A 219 29.27 -2.49 -5.76
CA GLY A 219 29.57 -3.10 -4.46
C GLY A 219 28.31 -3.55 -3.71
N ALA A 220 28.52 -4.15 -2.55
CA ALA A 220 27.46 -4.67 -1.68
C ALA A 220 27.94 -4.72 -0.22
N THR A 221 27.02 -4.99 0.73
CA THR A 221 27.32 -5.23 2.14
C THR A 221 26.66 -6.51 2.64
N ASN A 222 27.12 -7.02 3.78
CA ASN A 222 26.49 -8.17 4.44
C ASN A 222 25.12 -7.82 5.05
N LEU A 223 24.94 -6.59 5.54
CA LEU A 223 23.74 -6.13 6.23
C LEU A 223 23.39 -4.70 5.77
N PRO A 224 22.18 -4.46 5.24
CA PRO A 224 21.74 -3.09 4.95
C PRO A 224 21.67 -2.20 6.19
N SER A 225 21.39 -2.78 7.36
CA SER A 225 21.19 -2.06 8.62
C SER A 225 22.42 -1.38 9.21
N ILE A 226 23.61 -1.55 8.60
CA ILE A 226 24.76 -0.72 8.93
C ILE A 226 24.62 0.73 8.42
N ILE A 227 23.68 0.98 7.49
CA ILE A 227 23.33 2.32 7.03
C ILE A 227 22.33 2.92 8.00
N GLU A 228 22.69 3.96 8.72
CA GLU A 228 21.88 4.57 9.78
C GLU A 228 21.65 6.07 9.52
N VAL A 229 20.66 6.63 10.21
CA VAL A 229 20.38 8.08 10.15
C VAL A 229 21.62 8.90 10.52
N GLY A 230 21.96 9.89 9.71
CA GLY A 230 23.14 10.75 9.91
C GLY A 230 24.43 10.21 9.31
N ASN A 231 24.43 9.02 8.71
CA ASN A 231 25.59 8.53 7.96
C ASN A 231 25.84 9.34 6.69
N ALA A 232 27.02 9.15 6.10
CA ALA A 232 27.48 9.83 4.89
C ALA A 232 26.55 9.54 3.70
N PRO A 233 26.23 10.55 2.84
CA PRO A 233 25.48 10.35 1.62
C PRO A 233 26.07 9.27 0.71
N LEU A 234 25.19 8.50 0.03
CA LEU A 234 25.53 7.37 -0.82
C LEU A 234 25.25 7.63 -2.31
N TYR A 235 26.26 7.54 -3.15
CA TYR A 235 26.06 7.34 -4.58
C TYR A 235 26.31 5.88 -4.94
N SER A 236 25.43 5.28 -5.73
CA SER A 236 25.64 3.93 -6.28
C SER A 236 25.43 3.89 -7.78
N ALA A 237 26.32 3.18 -8.50
CA ALA A 237 26.13 2.78 -9.90
C ALA A 237 26.28 1.27 -10.03
N HIS A 238 25.26 0.57 -10.62
CA HIS A 238 25.22 -0.88 -10.62
C HIS A 238 24.50 -1.44 -11.86
N GLY A 239 25.06 -2.48 -12.48
CA GLY A 239 24.43 -3.22 -13.55
C GLY A 239 23.35 -4.18 -13.03
N THR A 240 22.16 -4.19 -13.64
CA THR A 240 21.08 -5.07 -13.16
C THR A 240 21.25 -6.54 -13.54
N ALA A 241 22.13 -6.86 -14.50
CA ALA A 241 22.51 -8.21 -14.88
C ALA A 241 23.90 -8.60 -14.32
N ASP A 242 24.33 -7.96 -13.24
CA ASP A 242 25.57 -8.26 -12.55
C ASP A 242 25.53 -9.69 -11.96
N ASN A 243 26.39 -10.55 -12.48
CA ASN A 243 26.53 -11.96 -12.08
C ASN A 243 27.73 -12.23 -11.13
N VAL A 244 28.47 -11.19 -10.76
CA VAL A 244 29.60 -11.23 -9.83
C VAL A 244 29.20 -10.68 -8.47
N VAL A 245 28.72 -9.43 -8.43
CA VAL A 245 28.14 -8.82 -7.23
C VAL A 245 26.65 -8.57 -7.49
N PRO A 246 25.75 -9.31 -6.83
CA PRO A 246 24.33 -9.24 -7.15
C PRO A 246 23.78 -7.82 -6.95
N TYR A 247 23.03 -7.31 -7.94
CA TYR A 247 22.33 -6.03 -7.85
C TYR A 247 21.32 -5.99 -6.68
N MET A 248 20.60 -7.09 -6.48
CA MET A 248 19.67 -7.29 -5.35
C MET A 248 20.37 -8.08 -4.23
N LYS A 249 19.62 -8.84 -3.43
CA LYS A 249 20.19 -9.81 -2.49
C LYS A 249 20.59 -11.08 -3.25
N GLY A 250 21.81 -11.53 -3.08
CA GLY A 250 22.29 -12.75 -3.74
C GLY A 250 23.65 -13.20 -3.23
N ARG A 251 24.17 -14.24 -3.84
CA ARG A 251 25.53 -14.74 -3.58
C ARG A 251 26.52 -14.03 -4.47
N VAL A 252 27.68 -13.67 -3.92
CA VAL A 252 28.82 -13.23 -4.71
C VAL A 252 29.25 -14.35 -5.66
N GLY A 253 29.45 -14.01 -6.94
CA GLY A 253 29.93 -14.93 -8.00
C GLY A 253 31.39 -14.71 -8.37
N GLY A 254 31.76 -15.03 -9.63
CA GLY A 254 33.11 -14.75 -10.16
C GLY A 254 34.22 -15.62 -9.53
N GLY A 255 33.90 -16.83 -9.02
CA GLY A 255 34.87 -17.75 -8.41
C GLY A 255 35.27 -17.39 -6.97
N LEU A 256 34.66 -16.39 -6.36
CA LEU A 256 34.81 -16.04 -4.95
C LEU A 256 33.98 -16.97 -4.04
N PRO A 257 34.36 -17.16 -2.76
CA PRO A 257 33.55 -17.91 -1.80
C PRO A 257 32.11 -17.39 -1.77
N PRO A 258 31.07 -18.25 -1.84
CA PRO A 258 29.68 -17.85 -2.01
C PRO A 258 29.09 -17.27 -0.73
N LYS A 259 29.29 -15.97 -0.52
CA LYS A 259 28.70 -15.23 0.59
C LYS A 259 27.47 -14.45 0.13
N TYR A 260 26.41 -14.45 0.94
CA TYR A 260 25.23 -13.64 0.65
C TYR A 260 25.49 -12.17 1.00
N VAL A 261 25.16 -11.30 0.06
CA VAL A 261 25.31 -9.87 0.20
C VAL A 261 24.08 -9.14 -0.35
N PHE A 262 23.98 -7.86 -0.03
CA PHE A 262 22.93 -6.97 -0.49
C PHE A 262 23.55 -5.88 -1.37
N GLY A 263 23.19 -5.89 -2.65
CA GLY A 263 23.67 -4.91 -3.62
C GLY A 263 22.87 -3.61 -3.64
N SER A 264 23.21 -2.72 -4.57
CA SER A 264 22.68 -1.35 -4.62
C SER A 264 21.16 -1.27 -4.77
N GLY A 265 20.52 -2.29 -5.39
CA GLY A 265 19.06 -2.38 -5.50
C GLY A 265 18.33 -2.57 -4.17
N VAL A 266 19.05 -2.98 -3.12
CA VAL A 266 18.56 -3.06 -1.74
C VAL A 266 19.10 -1.92 -0.90
N LEU A 267 20.39 -1.60 -1.02
CA LEU A 267 21.07 -0.61 -0.17
C LEU A 267 20.51 0.81 -0.35
N ASN A 268 20.27 1.27 -1.58
CA ASN A 268 19.78 2.62 -1.81
C ASN A 268 18.34 2.83 -1.33
N PRO A 269 17.37 1.92 -1.61
CA PRO A 269 16.05 2.00 -0.98
C PRO A 269 16.10 1.95 0.55
N TYR A 270 16.99 1.15 1.12
CA TYR A 270 17.17 1.09 2.58
C TYR A 270 17.72 2.42 3.12
N ALA A 271 18.76 2.98 2.49
CA ALA A 271 19.32 4.30 2.82
C ALA A 271 18.24 5.39 2.81
N SER A 272 17.37 5.38 1.79
CA SER A 272 16.21 6.29 1.73
C SER A 272 15.26 6.09 2.91
N SER A 273 14.99 4.84 3.30
CA SER A 273 14.06 4.53 4.39
C SER A 273 14.53 4.99 5.77
N VAL A 274 15.85 5.10 5.97
CA VAL A 274 16.48 5.61 7.21
C VAL A 274 16.92 7.08 7.08
N GLY A 275 16.59 7.76 5.99
CA GLY A 275 16.85 9.20 5.82
C GLY A 275 18.29 9.53 5.41
N VAL A 276 19.09 8.59 4.93
CA VAL A 276 20.42 8.85 4.36
C VAL A 276 20.28 9.32 2.92
N PRO A 277 20.76 10.53 2.57
CA PRO A 277 20.70 11.03 1.19
C PRO A 277 21.42 10.08 0.24
N ASN A 278 20.76 9.70 -0.87
CA ASN A 278 21.39 8.76 -1.78
C ASN A 278 20.92 8.92 -3.23
N VAL A 279 21.78 8.50 -4.16
CA VAL A 279 21.49 8.45 -5.60
C VAL A 279 21.84 7.05 -6.11
N LEU A 280 20.93 6.43 -6.87
CA LEU A 280 21.15 5.14 -7.52
C LEU A 280 21.12 5.30 -9.04
N ARG A 281 22.28 5.08 -9.68
CA ARG A 281 22.36 4.88 -11.13
C ARG A 281 22.20 3.38 -11.44
N ARG A 282 21.07 3.00 -11.98
CA ARG A 282 20.77 1.65 -12.41
C ARG A 282 21.09 1.50 -13.91
N PHE A 283 22.05 0.65 -14.25
CA PHE A 283 22.36 0.30 -15.62
C PHE A 283 21.59 -0.97 -16.02
N SER A 284 20.44 -0.78 -16.67
CA SER A 284 19.55 -1.89 -17.04
C SER A 284 20.21 -2.86 -17.99
N GLY A 285 20.21 -4.16 -17.66
CA GLY A 285 20.82 -5.23 -18.45
C GLY A 285 22.36 -5.22 -18.51
N ALA A 286 23.01 -4.26 -17.85
CA ALA A 286 24.47 -4.20 -17.85
C ALA A 286 25.09 -5.23 -16.88
N PRO A 287 26.29 -5.74 -17.21
CA PRO A 287 27.02 -6.69 -16.38
C PRO A 287 27.73 -6.01 -15.18
N HIS A 288 28.64 -6.76 -14.54
CA HIS A 288 29.49 -6.27 -13.46
C HIS A 288 30.41 -5.12 -13.91
N ILE A 289 30.53 -4.05 -13.13
CA ILE A 289 31.37 -2.86 -13.36
C ILE A 289 31.40 -2.40 -14.85
N PRO A 290 30.27 -2.09 -15.49
CA PRO A 290 30.24 -1.82 -16.92
C PRO A 290 31.08 -0.60 -17.35
N GLN A 291 31.40 0.30 -16.42
CA GLN A 291 32.26 1.47 -16.62
C GLN A 291 33.74 1.13 -16.83
N TYR A 292 34.16 -0.11 -16.50
CA TYR A 292 35.52 -0.55 -16.71
C TYR A 292 35.83 -1.00 -18.15
N ALA A 293 34.82 -1.20 -18.96
CA ALA A 293 34.98 -1.59 -20.37
C ALA A 293 35.41 -0.38 -21.23
N THR A 294 36.60 0.19 -20.94
CA THR A 294 37.13 1.37 -21.66
C THR A 294 38.53 1.15 -22.20
N SER A 295 38.82 1.80 -23.35
CA SER A 295 40.16 2.26 -23.69
C SER A 295 40.26 3.76 -23.37
N SER A 296 41.44 4.24 -22.99
CA SER A 296 41.69 5.66 -22.71
C SER A 296 41.29 6.62 -23.83
N ALA A 297 41.11 6.12 -25.05
CA ALA A 297 40.73 6.92 -26.24
C ALA A 297 39.22 7.06 -26.43
N ASN A 298 38.39 6.15 -25.83
CA ASN A 298 36.93 6.17 -25.97
C ASN A 298 36.28 5.63 -24.67
N PRO A 299 35.94 6.52 -23.71
CA PRO A 299 35.18 6.09 -22.56
C PRO A 299 33.82 5.55 -23.01
N THR A 300 33.36 4.45 -22.36
CA THR A 300 32.02 3.95 -22.63
C THR A 300 31.00 4.95 -22.15
N ALA A 301 29.78 4.89 -22.70
CA ALA A 301 28.65 5.68 -22.19
C ALA A 301 28.38 5.42 -20.67
N TYR A 302 28.76 4.27 -20.15
CA TYR A 302 28.68 3.94 -18.71
C TYR A 302 29.71 4.72 -17.89
N ALA A 303 30.97 4.83 -18.35
CA ALA A 303 32.03 5.58 -17.67
C ALA A 303 31.70 7.08 -17.63
N ASP A 304 31.26 7.63 -18.77
CA ASP A 304 30.83 9.02 -18.90
C ASP A 304 29.63 9.35 -18.00
N THR A 305 28.63 8.48 -17.97
CA THR A 305 27.45 8.65 -17.12
C THR A 305 27.82 8.59 -15.66
N THR A 306 28.63 7.62 -15.27
CA THR A 306 29.11 7.46 -13.88
C THR A 306 29.91 8.69 -13.41
N PHE A 307 30.81 9.19 -14.25
CA PHE A 307 31.57 10.41 -13.96
C PHE A 307 30.67 11.63 -13.73
N ARG A 308 29.72 11.89 -14.65
CA ARG A 308 28.78 13.01 -14.55
C ARG A 308 27.91 12.91 -13.31
N ASP A 309 27.38 11.72 -13.03
CA ASP A 309 26.52 11.48 -11.88
C ASP A 309 27.28 11.70 -10.56
N ILE A 310 28.51 11.20 -10.43
CA ILE A 310 29.34 11.43 -9.24
C ILE A 310 29.65 12.92 -9.08
N ARG A 311 30.02 13.62 -10.16
CA ARG A 311 30.26 15.06 -10.16
C ARG A 311 29.04 15.84 -9.64
N ASP A 312 27.86 15.52 -10.18
CA ASP A 312 26.60 16.19 -9.84
C ASP A 312 26.16 15.85 -8.41
N PHE A 313 26.42 14.62 -7.95
CA PHE A 313 26.18 14.18 -6.57
C PHE A 313 27.08 14.87 -5.55
N LEU A 314 28.37 15.03 -5.87
CA LEU A 314 29.34 15.63 -4.93
C LEU A 314 29.22 17.14 -4.83
N ARG A 315 28.81 17.83 -5.90
CA ARG A 315 28.79 19.30 -5.95
C ARG A 315 28.04 19.97 -4.81
N PRO A 316 26.80 19.58 -4.46
CA PRO A 316 26.06 20.20 -3.35
C PRO A 316 26.73 19.97 -1.99
N LEU A 317 27.54 18.90 -1.83
CA LEU A 317 28.23 18.60 -0.59
C LEU A 317 29.47 19.49 -0.36
N LEU A 318 29.96 20.17 -1.40
CA LEU A 318 31.13 21.04 -1.34
C LEU A 318 30.77 22.48 -1.05
N VAL A 319 29.60 22.92 -1.45
CA VAL A 319 29.14 24.29 -1.25
C VAL A 319 28.82 24.47 0.22
N PRO A 320 29.44 25.46 0.94
CA PRO A 320 28.99 25.80 2.27
C PRO A 320 27.50 26.15 2.19
N VAL A 321 26.73 25.73 3.15
CA VAL A 321 25.43 26.32 3.39
C VAL A 321 25.68 27.79 3.70
N VAL A 322 25.59 28.65 2.68
CA VAL A 322 25.64 30.10 2.89
C VAL A 322 24.41 30.44 3.70
N THR A 323 24.58 30.70 4.98
CA THR A 323 23.57 31.35 5.82
C THR A 323 23.43 32.82 5.40
N ALA A 324 23.11 33.07 4.13
CA ALA A 324 22.38 34.28 3.80
C ALA A 324 21.09 34.17 4.64
N ALA A 325 20.71 35.22 5.34
CA ALA A 325 19.56 35.25 6.25
C ALA A 325 18.24 35.19 5.48
N TYR A 326 18.08 34.18 4.61
CA TYR A 326 16.81 33.89 3.95
C TYR A 326 15.89 33.17 4.92
N PRO A 327 14.59 33.49 4.90
CA PRO A 327 13.65 32.85 5.79
C PRO A 327 13.54 31.34 5.51
N SER A 328 13.49 30.54 6.57
CA SER A 328 13.01 29.15 6.51
C SER A 328 11.54 29.12 6.87
N LEU A 329 10.77 28.31 6.17
CA LEU A 329 9.34 28.15 6.36
C LEU A 329 9.01 26.73 6.81
N VAL A 330 8.15 26.60 7.83
CA VAL A 330 7.47 25.35 8.18
C VAL A 330 5.97 25.57 8.02
N ILE A 331 5.36 24.79 7.15
CA ILE A 331 3.98 24.99 6.69
C ILE A 331 3.14 23.79 7.12
N ASN A 332 2.13 24.03 7.95
CA ASN A 332 1.22 23.03 8.53
C ASN A 332 -0.24 23.22 8.10
N THR A 333 -0.53 24.25 7.32
CA THR A 333 -1.88 24.58 6.85
C THR A 333 -1.83 25.08 5.41
N ASN A 334 -3.00 25.29 4.80
CA ASN A 334 -3.06 25.88 3.47
C ASN A 334 -2.42 27.28 3.47
N THR A 335 -1.39 27.46 2.64
CA THR A 335 -0.56 28.68 2.65
C THR A 335 -0.18 29.08 1.23
N THR A 336 -0.18 30.38 0.96
CA THR A 336 0.39 30.94 -0.28
C THR A 336 1.80 31.45 0.02
N VAL A 337 2.79 30.96 -0.73
CA VAL A 337 4.19 31.35 -0.62
C VAL A 337 4.53 32.35 -1.73
N PRO A 338 4.92 33.60 -1.40
CA PRO A 338 5.31 34.59 -2.39
C PRO A 338 6.59 34.18 -3.12
N GLY A 339 6.80 34.74 -4.31
CA GLY A 339 8.09 34.63 -5.00
C GLY A 339 9.22 35.23 -4.17
N GLY A 340 10.42 34.62 -4.23
CA GLY A 340 11.57 35.09 -3.47
C GLY A 340 12.57 34.01 -3.11
N ASN A 341 13.51 34.38 -2.24
CA ASN A 341 14.60 33.52 -1.80
C ASN A 341 14.31 32.93 -0.42
N TYR A 342 14.51 31.62 -0.27
CA TYR A 342 14.27 30.86 0.97
C TYR A 342 15.48 30.01 1.31
N GLN A 343 15.77 29.87 2.60
CA GLN A 343 16.80 28.93 3.04
C GLN A 343 16.23 27.52 2.98
N ASP A 344 15.21 27.20 3.77
CA ASP A 344 14.52 25.94 3.76
C ASP A 344 13.01 26.14 3.71
N ILE A 345 12.31 25.19 3.06
CA ILE A 345 10.86 25.13 3.09
C ILE A 345 10.45 23.70 3.45
N THR A 346 9.77 23.54 4.57
CA THR A 346 9.18 22.26 4.98
C THR A 346 7.67 22.35 4.93
N ILE A 347 7.03 21.52 4.14
CA ILE A 347 5.57 21.40 4.04
C ILE A 347 5.18 20.12 4.74
N ASP A 348 4.75 20.22 5.99
CA ASP A 348 4.36 19.08 6.84
C ASP A 348 2.91 18.65 6.55
N SER A 349 2.02 19.61 6.28
CA SER A 349 0.61 19.33 5.94
C SER A 349 -0.04 20.50 5.19
N GLY A 350 -1.21 20.24 4.58
CA GLY A 350 -1.97 21.22 3.83
C GLY A 350 -1.40 21.55 2.44
N THR A 351 -2.06 22.45 1.71
CA THR A 351 -1.68 22.83 0.35
C THR A 351 -0.90 24.13 0.36
N THR A 352 0.35 24.07 -0.07
CA THR A 352 1.18 25.25 -0.36
C THR A 352 1.03 25.64 -1.82
N THR A 353 0.65 26.89 -2.09
CA THR A 353 0.48 27.43 -3.43
C THR A 353 1.55 28.50 -3.69
N LEU A 354 2.32 28.39 -4.77
CA LEU A 354 3.27 29.42 -5.14
C LEU A 354 2.56 30.61 -5.79
N ALA A 355 2.93 31.82 -5.39
CA ALA A 355 2.49 33.07 -5.99
C ALA A 355 3.60 33.76 -6.82
N GLY A 356 4.74 33.12 -7.00
CA GLY A 356 5.87 33.57 -7.79
C GLY A 356 6.98 32.51 -7.82
N ASN A 357 7.99 32.72 -8.64
CA ASN A 357 9.16 31.83 -8.65
C ASN A 357 9.89 31.91 -7.31
N ILE A 358 10.31 30.79 -6.78
CA ILE A 358 11.08 30.71 -5.55
C ILE A 358 12.47 30.11 -5.79
N THR A 359 13.45 30.67 -5.09
CA THR A 359 14.83 30.15 -5.10
C THR A 359 15.11 29.55 -3.71
N VAL A 360 15.42 28.26 -3.65
CA VAL A 360 15.69 27.54 -2.41
C VAL A 360 17.19 27.25 -2.30
N PHE A 361 17.81 27.70 -1.23
CA PHE A 361 19.25 27.55 -0.98
C PHE A 361 19.58 26.30 -0.18
N GLY A 362 18.75 25.90 0.76
CA GLY A 362 18.83 24.65 1.53
C GLY A 362 17.97 23.55 0.95
N THR A 363 16.91 23.16 1.66
CA THR A 363 16.03 22.05 1.23
C THR A 363 14.58 22.46 1.16
N LEU A 364 13.88 22.09 0.08
CA LEU A 364 12.44 22.07 0.04
C LEU A 364 11.95 20.64 0.21
N VAL A 365 11.26 20.36 1.33
CA VAL A 365 10.73 19.02 1.67
C VAL A 365 9.21 19.09 1.74
N ILE A 366 8.54 18.13 1.07
CA ILE A 366 7.09 17.95 1.14
C ILE A 366 6.81 16.59 1.78
N LYS A 367 6.14 16.60 2.95
CA LYS A 367 5.95 15.42 3.79
C LYS A 367 4.49 14.96 3.80
N SER A 368 4.27 13.74 4.30
CA SER A 368 2.96 13.25 4.71
C SER A 368 3.09 12.64 6.10
N LEU A 369 2.58 13.32 7.09
CA LEU A 369 2.63 12.89 8.48
C LEU A 369 1.38 12.07 8.83
N SER A 370 1.56 11.01 9.61
CA SER A 370 0.44 10.18 10.07
C SER A 370 -0.56 11.00 10.90
N GLY A 371 -1.85 10.87 10.58
CA GLY A 371 -2.92 11.58 11.27
C GLY A 371 -3.11 13.05 10.86
N GLN A 372 -2.33 13.54 9.88
CA GLN A 372 -2.47 14.88 9.31
C GLN A 372 -2.82 14.80 7.81
N PRO A 373 -3.47 15.83 7.24
CA PRO A 373 -3.59 15.95 5.79
C PRO A 373 -2.20 15.94 5.13
N ALA A 374 -2.06 15.24 4.02
CA ALA A 374 -0.80 15.19 3.29
C ALA A 374 -0.32 16.59 2.88
N GLY A 375 0.98 16.84 3.01
CA GLY A 375 1.60 18.05 2.46
C GLY A 375 1.50 18.06 0.93
N SER A 376 1.17 19.22 0.38
CA SER A 376 0.99 19.42 -1.06
C SER A 376 1.67 20.70 -1.51
N LEU A 377 2.38 20.64 -2.65
CA LEU A 377 2.91 21.83 -3.33
C LEU A 377 2.22 22.01 -4.67
N SER A 378 1.57 23.16 -4.87
CA SER A 378 1.08 23.63 -6.17
C SER A 378 2.07 24.66 -6.73
N THR A 379 2.68 24.34 -7.87
CA THR A 379 3.63 25.26 -8.51
C THR A 379 2.94 26.43 -9.19
N SER A 380 1.63 26.37 -9.51
CA SER A 380 0.85 27.43 -10.14
C SER A 380 1.54 28.06 -11.36
N CYS A 381 2.23 27.25 -12.17
CA CYS A 381 3.07 27.63 -13.31
C CYS A 381 4.33 28.44 -12.93
N PHE A 382 4.66 28.55 -11.67
CA PHE A 382 5.92 29.12 -11.20
C PHE A 382 6.98 28.02 -11.03
N VAL A 383 8.22 28.43 -10.88
CA VAL A 383 9.39 27.55 -10.84
C VAL A 383 9.97 27.52 -9.43
N VAL A 384 10.39 26.33 -9.02
CA VAL A 384 11.27 26.14 -7.85
C VAL A 384 12.69 25.94 -8.38
N ASP A 385 13.59 26.84 -8.08
CA ASP A 385 15.00 26.77 -8.50
C ASP A 385 15.96 26.96 -7.31
N GLY A 386 17.25 27.17 -7.61
CA GLY A 386 18.31 27.44 -6.64
C GLY A 386 19.27 26.28 -6.42
N PRO A 387 20.31 26.52 -5.59
CA PRO A 387 21.35 25.52 -5.32
C PRO A 387 20.90 24.43 -4.36
N GLY A 388 19.80 24.63 -3.66
CA GLY A 388 19.26 23.68 -2.68
C GLY A 388 18.70 22.41 -3.29
N SER A 389 18.26 21.50 -2.43
CA SER A 389 17.63 20.23 -2.81
C SER A 389 16.11 20.30 -2.79
N PHE A 390 15.47 19.39 -3.53
CA PHE A 390 14.03 19.18 -3.55
C PHE A 390 13.73 17.73 -3.16
N ASP A 391 12.85 17.52 -2.17
CA ASP A 391 12.46 16.18 -1.71
C ASP A 391 10.93 16.06 -1.57
N LEU A 392 10.31 15.29 -2.47
CA LEU A 392 8.91 14.91 -2.41
C LEU A 392 8.79 13.53 -1.77
N GLN A 393 8.32 13.46 -0.55
CA GLN A 393 8.24 12.22 0.23
C GLN A 393 7.00 11.38 -0.10
N SER A 394 7.03 10.12 0.33
CA SER A 394 5.90 9.21 0.19
C SER A 394 4.65 9.78 0.87
N GLY A 395 3.50 9.64 0.23
CA GLY A 395 2.22 10.18 0.70
C GLY A 395 1.96 11.64 0.34
N ALA A 396 2.99 12.43 0.03
CA ALA A 396 2.85 13.84 -0.37
C ALA A 396 2.28 14.00 -1.79
N LEU A 397 1.94 15.24 -2.15
CA LEU A 397 1.35 15.59 -3.45
C LEU A 397 2.12 16.74 -4.11
N LEU A 398 2.42 16.61 -5.41
CA LEU A 398 2.96 17.68 -6.25
C LEU A 398 1.99 18.00 -7.39
N ARG A 399 1.54 19.28 -7.46
CA ARG A 399 0.72 19.81 -8.55
C ARG A 399 1.60 20.61 -9.53
N ILE A 400 1.64 20.14 -10.77
CA ILE A 400 2.63 20.54 -11.80
C ILE A 400 1.92 21.29 -12.91
N CYS A 401 2.33 22.53 -13.13
CA CYS A 401 1.77 23.38 -14.20
C CYS A 401 2.74 23.60 -15.37
N ASP A 402 4.05 23.38 -15.19
CA ASP A 402 5.06 23.61 -16.23
C ASP A 402 4.85 22.69 -17.44
N PRO A 403 4.88 23.19 -18.69
CA PRO A 403 4.69 22.37 -19.90
C PRO A 403 5.68 21.20 -20.02
N ALA A 404 6.92 21.34 -19.53
CA ALA A 404 7.94 20.28 -19.54
C ALA A 404 7.84 19.34 -18.32
N GLY A 405 6.80 19.45 -17.48
CA GLY A 405 6.58 18.59 -16.32
C GLY A 405 7.63 18.76 -15.23
N ILE A 406 8.24 17.65 -14.80
CA ILE A 406 9.30 17.60 -13.78
C ILE A 406 10.53 16.88 -14.31
N SER A 407 11.73 17.35 -13.95
CA SER A 407 12.99 16.79 -14.41
C SER A 407 13.89 16.41 -13.22
N ILE A 408 14.62 15.27 -13.34
CA ILE A 408 15.59 14.85 -12.32
C ILE A 408 16.85 15.72 -12.30
N SER A 409 17.11 16.46 -13.39
CA SER A 409 18.27 17.36 -13.52
C SER A 409 18.03 18.38 -14.62
N GLY A 410 18.91 19.35 -14.75
CA GLY A 410 18.85 20.40 -15.79
C GLY A 410 17.91 21.54 -15.44
N ALA A 411 17.72 22.47 -16.40
CA ALA A 411 17.01 23.73 -16.21
C ALA A 411 15.58 23.72 -16.77
N THR A 412 14.99 22.54 -16.98
CA THR A 412 13.63 22.37 -17.52
C THR A 412 12.67 21.85 -16.45
N GLY A 413 11.36 22.08 -16.67
CA GLY A 413 10.30 21.63 -15.77
C GLY A 413 10.07 22.58 -14.59
N ALA A 414 9.09 22.23 -13.75
CA ALA A 414 8.65 23.03 -12.62
C ALA A 414 9.68 23.10 -11.49
N ILE A 415 10.51 22.05 -11.33
CA ILE A 415 11.53 21.93 -10.29
C ILE A 415 12.90 21.95 -10.95
N ARG A 416 13.66 23.01 -10.68
CA ARG A 416 14.94 23.31 -11.35
C ARG A 416 16.12 23.43 -10.39
N ASN A 417 15.95 23.07 -9.14
CA ASN A 417 17.03 23.04 -8.14
C ASN A 417 18.27 22.35 -8.71
N THR A 418 19.44 22.91 -8.47
CA THR A 418 20.72 22.31 -8.94
C THR A 418 21.27 21.27 -7.96
N GLY A 419 20.79 21.25 -6.73
CA GLY A 419 20.96 20.17 -5.78
C GLY A 419 20.18 18.91 -6.17
N SER A 420 20.13 17.91 -5.28
CA SER A 420 19.39 16.67 -5.50
C SER A 420 17.89 16.93 -5.65
N ARG A 421 17.27 16.23 -6.59
CA ARG A 421 15.80 16.21 -6.74
C ARG A 421 15.30 14.81 -6.52
N SER A 422 14.51 14.63 -5.48
CA SER A 422 13.90 13.35 -5.10
C SER A 422 12.41 13.40 -5.36
N PHE A 423 11.91 12.46 -6.16
CA PHE A 423 10.49 12.29 -6.47
C PHE A 423 10.06 10.88 -6.04
N SER A 424 9.32 10.78 -4.93
CA SER A 424 8.96 9.50 -4.36
C SER A 424 8.02 8.67 -5.25
N LEU A 425 8.25 7.36 -5.31
CA LEU A 425 7.35 6.39 -5.90
C LEU A 425 5.97 6.34 -5.18
N GLY A 426 5.97 6.65 -3.88
CA GLY A 426 4.77 6.67 -3.05
C GLY A 426 4.05 8.03 -3.02
N ALA A 427 4.46 9.00 -3.82
CA ALA A 427 3.81 10.31 -3.89
C ALA A 427 2.68 10.35 -4.94
N ALA A 428 1.86 11.39 -4.84
CA ALA A 428 0.85 11.73 -5.82
C ALA A 428 1.33 12.87 -6.73
N TYR A 429 0.97 12.80 -8.01
CA TYR A 429 1.34 13.77 -9.03
C TYR A 429 0.10 14.24 -9.78
N THR A 430 -0.12 15.56 -9.82
CA THR A 430 -1.22 16.18 -10.55
C THR A 430 -0.68 17.10 -11.63
N TYR A 431 -1.10 16.93 -12.87
CA TYR A 431 -0.77 17.81 -14.00
C TYR A 431 -1.94 18.76 -14.26
N VAL A 432 -1.68 20.07 -14.13
CA VAL A 432 -2.71 21.14 -14.15
C VAL A 432 -2.33 22.30 -15.11
N GLY A 433 -1.51 22.02 -16.13
CA GLY A 433 -1.08 23.05 -17.08
C GLY A 433 -2.23 23.69 -17.83
N THR A 434 -1.97 24.87 -18.39
CA THR A 434 -2.93 25.62 -19.22
C THR A 434 -2.92 25.20 -20.69
N GLY A 435 -2.06 24.24 -21.06
CA GLY A 435 -1.89 23.72 -22.42
C GLY A 435 -1.31 22.29 -22.37
N ASN A 436 -0.73 21.86 -23.48
CA ASN A 436 -0.07 20.56 -23.53
C ASN A 436 1.10 20.49 -22.54
N GLN A 437 1.24 19.32 -21.89
CA GLN A 437 2.34 19.05 -20.97
C GLN A 437 3.01 17.71 -21.30
N THR A 438 4.29 17.58 -20.94
CA THR A 438 4.93 16.27 -20.80
C THR A 438 5.05 15.90 -19.32
N SER A 439 5.18 14.60 -19.05
CA SER A 439 5.39 14.14 -17.66
C SER A 439 6.76 14.58 -17.13
N GLY A 440 7.72 14.75 -18.01
CA GLY A 440 9.11 15.03 -17.72
C GLY A 440 9.88 13.80 -17.21
N SER A 441 11.20 13.87 -17.29
CA SER A 441 12.11 12.78 -16.90
C SER A 441 12.11 12.48 -15.40
N GLY A 442 11.59 13.40 -14.58
CA GLY A 442 11.51 13.28 -13.12
C GLY A 442 10.34 12.44 -12.64
N LEU A 443 9.31 12.20 -13.46
CA LEU A 443 8.20 11.35 -13.02
C LEU A 443 8.71 9.92 -12.83
N PRO A 444 8.58 9.32 -11.63
CA PRO A 444 8.99 7.93 -11.39
C PRO A 444 8.22 6.94 -12.29
N GLY A 445 8.81 5.78 -12.57
CA GLY A 445 8.13 4.72 -13.33
C GLY A 445 6.99 4.04 -12.57
N ILE A 446 6.93 4.25 -11.26
CA ILE A 446 5.78 3.88 -10.40
C ILE A 446 5.40 5.13 -9.61
N VAL A 447 4.09 5.39 -9.49
CA VAL A 447 3.56 6.47 -8.66
C VAL A 447 2.39 5.96 -7.82
N ARG A 448 2.14 6.62 -6.70
CA ARG A 448 0.95 6.30 -5.90
C ARG A 448 -0.32 6.71 -6.65
N GLU A 449 -0.36 7.94 -7.11
CA GLU A 449 -1.50 8.51 -7.82
C GLU A 449 -1.04 9.39 -8.97
N LEU A 450 -1.81 9.37 -10.05
CA LEU A 450 -1.68 10.31 -11.16
C LEU A 450 -3.02 10.99 -11.40
N GLU A 451 -3.05 12.31 -11.33
CA GLU A 451 -4.18 13.11 -11.77
C GLU A 451 -3.85 13.88 -13.06
N VAL A 452 -4.77 13.82 -14.03
CA VAL A 452 -4.73 14.61 -15.25
C VAL A 452 -5.91 15.59 -15.21
N ALA A 453 -5.62 16.87 -15.00
CA ALA A 453 -6.60 17.95 -14.86
C ALA A 453 -6.23 19.11 -15.79
N LEU A 454 -6.14 18.83 -17.08
CA LEU A 454 -5.80 19.78 -18.13
C LEU A 454 -7.05 20.36 -18.80
N PRO A 455 -6.94 21.48 -19.53
CA PRO A 455 -7.99 21.90 -20.43
C PRO A 455 -8.39 20.78 -21.42
N ALA A 456 -9.66 20.75 -21.82
CA ALA A 456 -10.21 19.65 -22.64
C ALA A 456 -9.44 19.43 -23.97
N SER A 457 -8.87 20.48 -24.55
CA SER A 457 -8.06 20.41 -25.79
C SER A 457 -6.59 20.09 -25.55
N SER A 458 -6.15 19.91 -24.31
CA SER A 458 -4.74 19.74 -23.95
C SER A 458 -4.40 18.30 -23.61
N THR A 459 -3.15 17.92 -23.87
CA THR A 459 -2.64 16.57 -23.71
C THR A 459 -1.48 16.51 -22.72
N LEU A 460 -1.53 15.59 -21.77
CA LEU A 460 -0.38 15.13 -21.01
C LEU A 460 0.26 13.96 -21.75
N THR A 461 1.51 14.09 -22.17
CA THR A 461 2.28 13.01 -22.79
C THR A 461 3.22 12.37 -21.76
N LEU A 462 3.07 11.06 -21.53
CA LEU A 462 4.00 10.30 -20.71
C LEU A 462 5.31 10.07 -21.48
N GLU A 463 6.46 10.33 -20.85
CA GLU A 463 7.78 10.13 -21.43
C GLU A 463 8.38 8.75 -21.13
N ARG A 464 7.66 7.92 -20.37
CA ARG A 464 8.04 6.55 -20.00
C ARG A 464 6.83 5.68 -19.73
N ASN A 465 7.05 4.37 -19.65
CA ASN A 465 6.07 3.45 -19.07
C ASN A 465 5.78 3.85 -17.62
N LEU A 466 4.51 3.91 -17.26
CA LEU A 466 4.08 4.31 -15.92
C LEU A 466 3.22 3.23 -15.28
N SER A 467 3.48 2.95 -14.02
CA SER A 467 2.65 2.11 -13.17
C SER A 467 2.03 2.95 -12.05
N ILE A 468 0.76 2.72 -11.76
CA ILE A 468 0.02 3.41 -10.70
C ILE A 468 -0.33 2.38 -9.63
N SER A 469 0.01 2.69 -8.37
CA SER A 469 -0.20 1.75 -7.27
C SER A 469 -1.51 1.96 -6.52
N GLN A 470 -2.17 3.13 -6.65
CA GLN A 470 -3.45 3.40 -5.99
C GLN A 470 -4.51 4.00 -6.91
N ARG A 471 -4.33 5.21 -7.44
CA ARG A 471 -5.39 5.91 -8.19
C ARG A 471 -4.91 6.59 -9.47
N LEU A 472 -5.63 6.36 -10.55
CA LEU A 472 -5.64 7.22 -11.73
C LEU A 472 -6.87 8.12 -11.67
N LEU A 473 -6.67 9.43 -11.69
CA LEU A 473 -7.72 10.45 -11.68
C LEU A 473 -7.75 11.17 -13.04
N PRO A 474 -8.50 10.68 -14.02
CA PRO A 474 -8.61 11.28 -15.34
C PRO A 474 -9.64 12.41 -15.33
N THR A 475 -9.35 13.51 -14.62
CA THR A 475 -10.28 14.61 -14.35
C THR A 475 -10.71 15.31 -15.63
N SER A 476 -9.75 15.75 -16.45
CA SER A 476 -10.04 16.42 -17.74
C SER A 476 -8.80 16.45 -18.67
N GLY A 477 -9.01 16.70 -19.95
CA GLY A 477 -7.97 16.71 -20.97
C GLY A 477 -7.72 15.34 -21.61
N THR A 478 -6.54 15.14 -22.13
CA THR A 478 -6.11 13.87 -22.77
C THR A 478 -4.84 13.36 -22.10
N LEU A 479 -4.79 12.06 -21.82
CA LEU A 479 -3.59 11.36 -21.40
C LEU A 479 -3.03 10.53 -22.57
N ASN A 480 -1.89 10.93 -23.09
CA ASN A 480 -1.15 10.13 -24.06
C ASN A 480 -0.30 9.10 -23.30
N ASN A 481 -0.80 7.88 -23.26
CA ASN A 481 -0.21 6.72 -22.58
C ASN A 481 0.37 5.68 -23.58
N SER A 482 0.78 6.13 -24.76
CA SER A 482 1.26 5.25 -25.84
C SER A 482 2.49 4.41 -25.48
N LEU A 483 3.29 4.84 -24.50
CA LEU A 483 4.44 4.07 -23.99
C LEU A 483 4.03 2.96 -22.99
N GLY A 484 2.79 2.97 -22.49
CA GLY A 484 2.26 1.98 -21.56
C GLY A 484 1.87 2.56 -20.21
N LEU A 485 0.70 2.16 -19.75
CA LEU A 485 0.15 2.51 -18.43
C LEU A 485 -0.38 1.26 -17.75
N THR A 486 0.03 1.02 -16.49
CA THR A 486 -0.38 -0.15 -15.72
C THR A 486 -0.99 0.26 -14.39
N LEU A 487 -2.17 -0.24 -14.08
CA LEU A 487 -2.76 -0.21 -12.74
C LEU A 487 -2.33 -1.45 -11.99
N LEU A 488 -1.58 -1.28 -10.91
CA LEU A 488 -0.99 -2.38 -10.14
C LEU A 488 -2.00 -3.02 -9.17
N SER A 489 -1.84 -4.30 -8.91
CA SER A 489 -2.59 -5.02 -7.89
C SER A 489 -1.67 -5.93 -7.07
N SER A 490 -1.88 -5.96 -5.77
CA SER A 490 -1.14 -6.79 -4.82
C SER A 490 -2.07 -7.27 -3.70
N SER A 491 -1.52 -8.00 -2.73
CA SER A 491 -2.26 -8.39 -1.52
C SER A 491 -2.73 -7.20 -0.67
N THR A 492 -2.11 -6.03 -0.82
CA THR A 492 -2.46 -4.83 -0.05
C THR A 492 -3.52 -3.95 -0.71
N GLY A 493 -3.75 -4.12 -2.01
CA GLY A 493 -4.77 -3.35 -2.72
C GLY A 493 -4.66 -3.44 -4.25
N THR A 494 -5.69 -2.97 -4.91
CA THR A 494 -5.78 -2.89 -6.38
C THR A 494 -5.98 -1.44 -6.80
N ALA A 495 -5.08 -0.94 -7.65
CA ALA A 495 -5.18 0.41 -8.19
C ALA A 495 -6.45 0.56 -9.04
N LEU A 496 -7.04 1.74 -9.00
CA LEU A 496 -8.33 2.01 -9.61
C LEU A 496 -8.32 3.29 -10.45
N VAL A 497 -9.31 3.41 -11.34
CA VAL A 497 -9.60 4.62 -12.10
C VAL A 497 -10.83 5.29 -11.51
N THR A 498 -10.71 6.55 -11.10
CA THR A 498 -11.88 7.32 -10.66
C THR A 498 -12.73 7.78 -11.85
N PRO A 499 -14.02 8.07 -11.65
CA PRO A 499 -14.82 8.74 -12.69
C PRO A 499 -14.15 10.05 -13.14
N GLY A 500 -14.15 10.31 -14.45
CA GLY A 500 -13.57 11.54 -15.00
C GLY A 500 -13.72 11.57 -16.53
N ILE A 501 -13.50 12.75 -17.11
CA ILE A 501 -13.75 13.01 -18.55
C ILE A 501 -12.48 13.04 -19.39
N ALA A 502 -11.30 12.88 -18.80
CA ALA A 502 -10.07 12.79 -19.57
C ALA A 502 -10.04 11.54 -20.45
N THR A 503 -9.55 11.70 -21.69
CA THR A 503 -9.43 10.62 -22.65
C THR A 503 -8.04 9.98 -22.55
N LEU A 504 -7.97 8.65 -22.62
CA LEU A 504 -6.72 7.91 -22.78
C LEU A 504 -6.53 7.57 -24.27
N THR A 505 -5.34 7.81 -24.81
CA THR A 505 -5.08 7.60 -26.26
C THR A 505 -4.75 6.16 -26.62
N ALA A 506 -4.35 5.33 -25.67
CA ALA A 506 -3.99 3.94 -25.87
C ALA A 506 -4.60 3.02 -24.81
N ALA A 507 -4.54 1.73 -25.05
CA ALA A 507 -4.89 0.70 -24.08
C ALA A 507 -4.02 0.84 -22.81
N LEU A 508 -4.60 0.42 -21.68
CA LEU A 508 -3.87 0.29 -20.42
C LEU A 508 -3.94 -1.15 -19.90
N ALA A 509 -2.99 -1.50 -19.06
CA ALA A 509 -2.99 -2.77 -18.33
C ALA A 509 -3.63 -2.60 -16.96
N VAL A 510 -4.63 -3.41 -16.64
CA VAL A 510 -5.32 -3.43 -15.34
C VAL A 510 -5.01 -4.75 -14.66
N GLN A 511 -4.38 -4.70 -13.51
CA GLN A 511 -4.03 -5.88 -12.75
C GLN A 511 -5.10 -6.25 -11.72
N ARG A 512 -5.19 -7.56 -11.43
CA ARG A 512 -6.00 -8.12 -10.35
C ARG A 512 -5.22 -9.23 -9.65
N TYR A 513 -4.87 -9.01 -8.40
CA TYR A 513 -4.26 -10.02 -7.54
C TYR A 513 -5.34 -11.01 -7.03
N LEU A 514 -5.04 -12.30 -7.09
CA LEU A 514 -5.89 -13.36 -6.58
C LEU A 514 -5.35 -13.82 -5.22
N ASP A 515 -6.14 -13.57 -4.18
CA ASP A 515 -5.77 -13.90 -2.80
C ASP A 515 -5.75 -15.43 -2.59
N PRO A 516 -4.63 -16.01 -2.13
CA PRO A 516 -4.48 -17.44 -1.86
C PRO A 516 -5.01 -17.88 -0.49
N SER A 517 -5.48 -16.97 0.36
CA SER A 517 -5.80 -17.26 1.77
C SER A 517 -6.87 -18.34 1.97
N VAL A 518 -7.81 -18.50 1.03
CA VAL A 518 -8.88 -19.50 1.10
C VAL A 518 -8.57 -20.74 0.28
N ASN A 519 -8.08 -20.56 -0.94
CA ASN A 519 -7.66 -21.62 -1.86
C ASN A 519 -6.48 -21.14 -2.70
N ALA A 520 -5.28 -21.59 -2.39
CA ALA A 520 -4.07 -21.26 -3.15
C ALA A 520 -3.96 -22.07 -4.45
N GLY A 521 -4.51 -23.29 -4.46
CA GLY A 521 -4.46 -24.22 -5.60
C GLY A 521 -5.43 -23.87 -6.73
N PRO A 522 -5.51 -24.73 -7.76
CA PRO A 522 -6.50 -24.61 -8.82
C PRO A 522 -7.92 -24.54 -8.26
N GLY A 523 -8.76 -23.74 -8.88
CA GLY A 523 -10.16 -23.62 -8.52
C GLY A 523 -10.90 -22.63 -9.39
N TYR A 524 -12.19 -22.87 -9.60
CA TYR A 524 -13.03 -21.94 -10.35
C TYR A 524 -13.18 -20.63 -9.58
N ARG A 525 -12.95 -19.53 -10.26
CA ARG A 525 -13.08 -18.17 -9.74
C ARG A 525 -13.92 -17.34 -10.68
N HIS A 526 -14.78 -16.50 -10.12
CA HIS A 526 -15.63 -15.62 -10.89
C HIS A 526 -14.90 -14.33 -11.21
N LEU A 527 -14.57 -14.11 -12.48
CA LEU A 527 -13.77 -12.98 -12.98
C LEU A 527 -14.55 -12.14 -14.00
N ALA A 528 -14.14 -10.90 -14.18
CA ALA A 528 -14.65 -9.99 -15.18
C ALA A 528 -13.51 -9.20 -15.83
N ALA A 529 -13.63 -8.86 -17.11
CA ALA A 529 -12.69 -7.94 -17.76
C ALA A 529 -13.11 -6.49 -17.46
N PRO A 530 -12.27 -5.68 -16.82
CA PRO A 530 -12.58 -4.26 -16.51
C PRO A 530 -12.30 -3.34 -17.70
N VAL A 531 -11.87 -3.89 -18.83
CA VAL A 531 -11.50 -3.20 -20.07
C VAL A 531 -12.01 -3.97 -21.28
N THR A 532 -12.18 -3.27 -22.41
CA THR A 532 -12.55 -3.88 -23.70
C THR A 532 -11.31 -4.39 -24.46
N GLY A 533 -11.51 -5.27 -25.45
CA GLY A 533 -10.42 -5.77 -26.31
C GLY A 533 -9.66 -6.98 -25.76
N VAL A 534 -10.12 -7.55 -24.65
CA VAL A 534 -9.57 -8.79 -24.10
C VAL A 534 -10.31 -9.98 -24.68
N SER A 535 -9.60 -11.07 -25.04
CA SER A 535 -10.19 -12.33 -25.47
C SER A 535 -9.83 -13.48 -24.55
N VAL A 536 -10.54 -14.61 -24.68
CA VAL A 536 -10.30 -15.82 -23.87
C VAL A 536 -8.84 -16.28 -23.99
N GLY A 537 -8.25 -16.28 -25.19
CA GLY A 537 -6.85 -16.65 -25.40
C GLY A 537 -5.84 -15.72 -24.72
N LYS A 538 -6.23 -14.47 -24.46
CA LYS A 538 -5.38 -13.52 -23.72
C LYS A 538 -5.22 -13.87 -22.24
N LEU A 539 -6.11 -14.67 -21.66
CA LEU A 539 -5.96 -15.13 -20.28
C LEU A 539 -4.64 -15.87 -20.05
N SER A 540 -4.16 -16.65 -21.03
CA SER A 540 -2.87 -17.33 -20.97
C SER A 540 -1.68 -16.41 -20.80
N ASN A 541 -1.75 -15.18 -21.35
CA ASN A 541 -0.69 -14.18 -21.36
C ASN A 541 -0.87 -13.12 -20.27
N THR A 542 -1.93 -13.23 -19.46
CA THR A 542 -2.27 -12.21 -18.45
C THR A 542 -1.82 -12.57 -17.04
N ILE A 543 -1.28 -13.78 -16.85
CA ILE A 543 -0.89 -14.29 -15.53
C ILE A 543 0.60 -14.09 -15.34
N SER A 544 0.96 -13.22 -14.40
CA SER A 544 2.37 -13.01 -14.03
C SER A 544 2.86 -14.15 -13.16
N GLY A 545 3.91 -14.86 -13.62
CA GLY A 545 4.57 -15.92 -12.85
C GLY A 545 3.91 -17.30 -12.89
N GLY A 546 2.86 -17.50 -13.70
CA GLY A 546 2.17 -18.79 -13.88
C GLY A 546 2.02 -19.18 -15.34
N SER A 547 1.88 -20.47 -15.58
CA SER A 547 1.46 -20.99 -16.89
C SER A 547 -0.02 -21.43 -16.80
N PHE A 548 -0.92 -20.60 -17.29
CA PHE A 548 -2.32 -20.95 -17.48
C PHE A 548 -2.62 -20.93 -18.98
N ALA A 549 -3.15 -22.02 -19.49
CA ALA A 549 -3.68 -22.07 -20.86
C ALA A 549 -5.18 -22.40 -20.78
N PRO A 550 -6.06 -21.54 -21.34
CA PRO A 550 -7.49 -21.85 -21.37
C PRO A 550 -7.74 -23.12 -22.17
N GLU A 551 -8.38 -24.10 -21.54
CA GLU A 551 -8.79 -25.35 -22.21
C GLU A 551 -10.22 -25.20 -22.72
N ILE A 552 -10.36 -25.03 -24.02
CA ILE A 552 -11.67 -24.91 -24.71
C ILE A 552 -11.82 -25.86 -25.91
N ASN A 553 -10.83 -26.74 -26.15
CA ASN A 553 -10.80 -27.58 -27.37
C ASN A 553 -12.03 -28.49 -27.50
N GLN A 554 -12.68 -28.79 -26.37
CA GLN A 554 -13.90 -29.62 -26.32
C GLN A 554 -15.15 -28.79 -26.02
N ALA A 555 -15.11 -27.45 -26.19
CA ALA A 555 -16.24 -26.57 -25.86
C ALA A 555 -17.55 -26.98 -26.56
N ALA A 556 -17.51 -27.31 -27.86
CA ALA A 556 -18.67 -27.74 -28.57
C ALA A 556 -19.24 -29.06 -28.04
N THR A 557 -18.40 -30.02 -27.71
CA THR A 557 -18.78 -31.29 -27.08
C THR A 557 -19.37 -31.05 -25.69
N TYR A 558 -18.74 -30.24 -24.86
CA TYR A 558 -19.29 -29.85 -23.57
C TYR A 558 -20.67 -29.20 -23.70
N ASN A 559 -20.75 -28.18 -24.54
CA ASN A 559 -21.95 -27.34 -24.65
C ASN A 559 -23.18 -28.10 -25.14
N ASN A 560 -23.02 -29.17 -25.90
CA ASN A 560 -24.11 -29.97 -26.47
C ASN A 560 -24.29 -31.34 -25.78
N SER A 561 -23.46 -31.67 -24.77
CA SER A 561 -23.51 -32.96 -24.06
C SER A 561 -24.72 -33.03 -23.10
N ALA A 562 -25.35 -34.19 -23.06
CA ALA A 562 -26.28 -34.54 -21.99
C ALA A 562 -25.54 -34.95 -20.70
N THR A 563 -24.25 -35.30 -20.80
CA THR A 563 -23.35 -35.69 -19.70
C THR A 563 -22.10 -34.85 -19.72
N PRO A 564 -22.18 -33.52 -19.54
CA PRO A 564 -21.03 -32.59 -19.72
C PRO A 564 -19.87 -32.90 -18.78
N GLY A 565 -20.10 -33.47 -17.61
CA GLY A 565 -19.07 -33.84 -16.64
C GLY A 565 -18.12 -34.93 -17.12
N THR A 566 -18.42 -35.64 -18.20
CA THR A 566 -17.57 -36.70 -18.82
C THR A 566 -16.68 -36.13 -19.94
N THR A 567 -16.81 -34.85 -20.28
CA THR A 567 -16.01 -34.21 -21.34
C THR A 567 -14.53 -34.18 -20.96
N THR A 568 -13.65 -34.61 -21.87
CA THR A 568 -12.20 -34.65 -21.66
C THR A 568 -11.48 -34.09 -22.89
N PRO A 569 -10.57 -33.10 -22.73
CA PRO A 569 -10.32 -32.36 -21.50
C PRO A 569 -11.52 -31.51 -21.08
N PHE A 570 -11.67 -31.31 -19.76
CA PHE A 570 -12.77 -30.52 -19.24
C PHE A 570 -12.47 -29.03 -19.43
N PRO A 571 -13.42 -28.18 -19.89
CA PRO A 571 -13.17 -26.76 -20.09
C PRO A 571 -12.79 -26.06 -18.81
N THR A 572 -11.89 -25.06 -18.91
CA THR A 572 -11.42 -24.27 -17.76
C THR A 572 -11.97 -22.85 -17.72
N VAL A 573 -12.71 -22.43 -18.78
CA VAL A 573 -13.35 -21.13 -18.88
C VAL A 573 -14.81 -21.31 -19.25
N PHE A 574 -15.69 -20.62 -18.52
CA PHE A 574 -17.13 -20.60 -18.78
C PHE A 574 -17.68 -19.20 -18.63
N PHE A 575 -18.75 -18.90 -19.33
CA PHE A 575 -19.73 -17.87 -19.02
C PHE A 575 -21.07 -18.49 -18.66
N TYR A 576 -22.07 -17.70 -18.33
CA TYR A 576 -23.38 -18.21 -17.91
C TYR A 576 -24.50 -17.73 -18.88
N ASP A 577 -25.27 -18.67 -19.39
CA ASP A 577 -26.47 -18.41 -20.20
C ASP A 577 -27.70 -19.14 -19.59
N GLN A 578 -28.59 -18.35 -18.98
CA GLN A 578 -29.77 -18.89 -18.30
C GLN A 578 -30.78 -19.56 -19.22
N SER A 579 -30.71 -19.35 -20.54
CA SER A 579 -31.58 -20.03 -21.51
C SER A 579 -31.32 -21.54 -21.55
N ARG A 580 -30.15 -21.96 -21.09
CA ARG A 580 -29.69 -23.36 -21.09
C ARG A 580 -30.24 -24.20 -19.94
N VAL A 581 -30.81 -23.60 -18.89
CA VAL A 581 -31.22 -24.30 -17.65
C VAL A 581 -32.31 -25.37 -17.88
N THR A 582 -33.06 -25.27 -18.98
CA THR A 582 -34.08 -26.24 -19.38
C THR A 582 -33.57 -27.38 -20.25
N ARG A 583 -32.29 -27.36 -20.68
CA ARG A 583 -31.70 -28.43 -21.51
C ARG A 583 -31.63 -29.76 -20.75
N ALA A 584 -31.81 -30.85 -21.50
CA ALA A 584 -31.58 -32.18 -20.94
C ALA A 584 -30.10 -32.37 -20.58
N SER A 585 -29.80 -32.67 -19.30
CA SER A 585 -28.43 -32.89 -18.81
C SER A 585 -28.47 -33.60 -17.46
N THR A 586 -27.37 -34.28 -17.11
CA THR A 586 -27.14 -34.84 -15.78
C THR A 586 -26.90 -33.78 -14.70
N TYR A 587 -26.62 -32.55 -15.11
CA TYR A 587 -26.40 -31.45 -14.18
C TYR A 587 -27.72 -30.90 -13.62
N ALA A 588 -27.66 -30.32 -12.42
CA ALA A 588 -28.78 -29.55 -11.84
C ALA A 588 -29.17 -28.37 -12.77
N PRO A 589 -30.42 -27.92 -12.77
CA PRO A 589 -30.86 -26.83 -13.65
C PRO A 589 -29.95 -25.62 -13.66
N PHE A 590 -29.54 -25.13 -12.49
CA PHE A 590 -28.61 -24.00 -12.39
C PHE A 590 -27.26 -24.28 -13.11
N ASP A 591 -26.65 -25.43 -12.88
CA ASP A 591 -25.34 -25.77 -13.46
C ASP A 591 -25.35 -25.94 -14.97
N ARG A 592 -26.50 -26.21 -15.58
CA ARG A 592 -26.68 -26.29 -17.04
C ARG A 592 -26.46 -24.96 -17.74
N GLY A 593 -26.60 -23.84 -17.00
CA GLY A 593 -26.38 -22.49 -17.50
C GLY A 593 -24.93 -22.22 -17.88
N TYR A 594 -23.95 -22.95 -17.35
CA TYR A 594 -22.55 -22.77 -17.72
C TYR A 594 -22.31 -23.22 -19.17
N GLU A 595 -21.68 -22.32 -19.93
CA GLU A 595 -21.31 -22.51 -21.33
C GLU A 595 -19.86 -22.17 -21.57
N ALA A 596 -19.11 -23.07 -22.19
CA ALA A 596 -17.71 -22.85 -22.52
C ALA A 596 -17.60 -22.02 -23.81
N PRO A 597 -16.59 -21.10 -23.91
CA PRO A 597 -16.26 -20.42 -25.16
C PRO A 597 -15.97 -21.40 -26.29
N THR A 598 -16.25 -21.01 -27.52
CA THR A 598 -16.02 -21.84 -28.70
C THR A 598 -14.71 -21.56 -29.41
N SER A 599 -14.09 -20.40 -29.11
CA SER A 599 -12.83 -19.96 -29.67
C SER A 599 -11.99 -19.20 -28.65
N LEU A 600 -10.67 -19.30 -28.72
CA LEU A 600 -9.73 -18.47 -27.99
C LEU A 600 -9.84 -16.99 -28.38
N SER A 601 -10.41 -16.66 -29.53
CA SER A 601 -10.70 -15.31 -29.99
C SER A 601 -12.01 -14.74 -29.41
N ASP A 602 -12.83 -15.56 -28.74
CA ASP A 602 -14.07 -15.08 -28.12
C ASP A 602 -13.78 -13.95 -27.13
N PRO A 603 -14.49 -12.80 -27.20
CA PRO A 603 -14.20 -11.65 -26.39
C PRO A 603 -14.65 -11.84 -24.94
N LEU A 604 -13.82 -11.38 -24.00
CA LEU A 604 -14.22 -11.14 -22.62
C LEU A 604 -14.89 -9.76 -22.55
N LEU A 605 -16.23 -9.76 -22.55
CA LEU A 605 -17.03 -8.53 -22.60
C LEU A 605 -17.10 -7.89 -21.20
N PRO A 606 -16.82 -6.59 -21.05
CA PRO A 606 -17.14 -5.87 -19.83
C PRO A 606 -18.60 -6.03 -19.43
N GLY A 607 -18.87 -6.08 -18.12
CA GLY A 607 -20.23 -6.33 -17.61
C GLY A 607 -20.70 -7.78 -17.67
N ARG A 608 -19.99 -8.67 -18.38
CA ARG A 608 -20.21 -10.10 -18.38
C ARG A 608 -19.24 -10.81 -17.44
N GLY A 609 -19.74 -11.73 -16.64
CA GLY A 609 -18.93 -12.55 -15.77
C GLY A 609 -18.45 -13.84 -16.44
N TYR A 610 -17.31 -14.31 -15.99
CA TYR A 610 -16.67 -15.55 -16.44
C TYR A 610 -16.23 -16.37 -15.24
N THR A 611 -16.35 -17.67 -15.34
CA THR A 611 -15.83 -18.63 -14.37
C THR A 611 -14.57 -19.25 -14.94
N VAL A 612 -13.42 -19.09 -14.26
CA VAL A 612 -12.11 -19.50 -14.75
C VAL A 612 -11.42 -20.37 -13.70
N ASN A 613 -10.97 -21.58 -14.09
CA ASN A 613 -10.28 -22.50 -13.20
C ASN A 613 -8.77 -22.19 -13.22
N LEU A 614 -8.27 -21.53 -12.17
CA LEU A 614 -6.87 -21.17 -12.04
C LEU A 614 -6.45 -21.09 -10.57
N SER A 615 -5.13 -21.14 -10.31
CA SER A 615 -4.55 -21.01 -8.96
C SER A 615 -4.56 -19.54 -8.49
N ALA A 616 -4.51 -19.32 -7.18
CA ALA A 616 -4.31 -18.00 -6.60
C ALA A 616 -2.82 -17.73 -6.26
N GLY A 617 -2.54 -16.61 -5.61
CA GLY A 617 -1.19 -16.15 -5.32
C GLY A 617 -0.49 -15.52 -6.54
N GLN A 618 -1.24 -15.21 -7.59
CA GLN A 618 -0.76 -14.62 -8.84
C GLN A 618 -1.59 -13.39 -9.23
N THR A 619 -1.06 -12.61 -10.16
CA THR A 619 -1.71 -11.40 -10.64
C THR A 619 -2.15 -11.59 -12.09
N LEU A 620 -3.45 -11.39 -12.33
CA LEU A 620 -4.01 -11.30 -13.70
C LEU A 620 -3.78 -9.90 -14.24
N THR A 621 -3.55 -9.79 -15.55
CA THR A 621 -3.40 -8.49 -16.24
C THR A 621 -4.33 -8.44 -17.45
N PHE A 622 -5.28 -7.53 -17.42
CA PHE A 622 -6.19 -7.27 -18.54
C PHE A 622 -5.74 -6.02 -19.29
N THR A 623 -5.35 -6.17 -20.55
CA THR A 623 -4.89 -5.04 -21.38
C THR A 623 -5.95 -4.68 -22.40
N GLY A 624 -6.41 -3.42 -22.36
CA GLY A 624 -7.47 -2.96 -23.23
C GLY A 624 -7.82 -1.49 -23.00
N THR A 625 -8.94 -1.04 -23.58
CA THR A 625 -9.45 0.32 -23.35
C THR A 625 -10.50 0.34 -22.26
N LEU A 626 -10.53 1.44 -21.51
CA LEU A 626 -11.54 1.62 -20.43
C LEU A 626 -12.96 1.60 -21.00
N THR A 627 -13.84 0.91 -20.31
CA THR A 627 -15.27 0.94 -20.61
C THR A 627 -15.87 2.19 -20.00
N ASN A 628 -16.16 3.19 -20.84
CA ASN A 628 -17.01 4.34 -20.55
C ASN A 628 -16.72 5.04 -19.18
N ASN A 629 -15.54 5.68 -19.07
CA ASN A 629 -15.02 6.18 -17.78
C ASN A 629 -15.92 7.22 -17.07
N ASN A 630 -16.80 7.93 -17.80
CA ASN A 630 -17.63 9.00 -17.25
C ASN A 630 -19.13 8.76 -17.39
N ALA A 631 -19.56 7.58 -17.81
CA ALA A 631 -20.96 7.28 -17.96
C ALA A 631 -21.37 6.01 -17.21
N ALA A 632 -22.65 5.89 -16.95
CA ALA A 632 -23.24 4.67 -16.44
C ALA A 632 -23.08 3.53 -17.45
N TYR A 633 -22.94 2.31 -16.95
CA TYR A 633 -22.95 1.09 -17.77
C TYR A 633 -24.29 0.37 -17.61
N SER A 634 -24.97 0.07 -18.70
CA SER A 634 -26.24 -0.64 -18.69
C SER A 634 -26.13 -1.99 -19.39
N THR A 635 -26.79 -3.00 -18.84
CA THR A 635 -26.91 -4.34 -19.44
C THR A 635 -28.35 -4.83 -19.35
N THR A 636 -28.78 -5.53 -20.38
CA THR A 636 -30.13 -6.14 -20.40
C THR A 636 -30.05 -7.60 -19.98
N LEU A 637 -30.82 -7.96 -18.97
CA LEU A 637 -30.95 -9.30 -18.41
C LEU A 637 -32.20 -9.94 -18.98
N SER A 638 -32.08 -11.12 -19.57
CA SER A 638 -33.23 -11.84 -20.06
C SER A 638 -34.10 -12.34 -18.91
N GLY A 639 -35.39 -12.39 -19.09
CA GLY A 639 -36.32 -12.97 -18.12
C GLY A 639 -36.08 -14.46 -17.91
N ALA A 640 -36.57 -15.01 -16.82
CA ALA A 640 -36.46 -16.41 -16.46
C ALA A 640 -37.21 -17.33 -17.45
N VAL A 641 -36.55 -18.41 -17.90
CA VAL A 641 -37.16 -19.43 -18.78
C VAL A 641 -37.83 -20.57 -17.99
N SER A 642 -37.63 -20.60 -16.66
CA SER A 642 -38.23 -21.57 -15.73
C SER A 642 -38.19 -21.02 -14.30
N ALA A 643 -38.89 -21.68 -13.37
CA ALA A 643 -38.88 -21.29 -11.94
C ALA A 643 -37.46 -21.28 -11.33
N GLU A 644 -36.54 -22.11 -11.83
CA GLU A 644 -35.17 -22.18 -11.41
C GLU A 644 -34.23 -21.26 -12.22
N GLY A 645 -34.73 -20.61 -13.28
CA GLY A 645 -33.99 -19.71 -14.17
C GLY A 645 -33.89 -18.28 -13.65
N GLY A 646 -33.50 -17.39 -14.59
CA GLY A 646 -33.35 -15.97 -14.35
C GLY A 646 -31.99 -15.58 -13.77
N TRP A 647 -31.06 -16.49 -13.60
CA TRP A 647 -29.69 -16.21 -13.10
C TRP A 647 -28.80 -15.61 -14.17
N HIS A 648 -28.04 -14.60 -13.81
CA HIS A 648 -27.07 -13.94 -14.68
C HIS A 648 -25.75 -13.77 -13.95
N LEU A 649 -24.68 -14.26 -14.56
CA LEU A 649 -23.31 -14.01 -14.09
C LEU A 649 -22.81 -12.69 -14.70
N LEU A 650 -22.84 -11.63 -13.93
CA LEU A 650 -22.42 -10.30 -14.32
C LEU A 650 -20.97 -10.06 -13.90
N GLY A 651 -20.31 -9.13 -14.57
CA GLY A 651 -19.00 -8.65 -14.23
C GLY A 651 -19.01 -7.17 -13.85
N ASN A 652 -18.15 -6.77 -12.93
CA ASN A 652 -17.87 -5.36 -12.71
C ASN A 652 -17.25 -4.77 -13.99
N PRO A 653 -17.93 -3.85 -14.72
CA PRO A 653 -17.46 -3.35 -16.00
C PRO A 653 -16.39 -2.27 -15.90
N PHE A 654 -16.08 -1.80 -14.68
CA PHE A 654 -15.19 -0.66 -14.46
C PHE A 654 -13.83 -1.07 -13.89
N ALA A 655 -12.83 -0.27 -14.19
CA ALA A 655 -11.52 -0.34 -13.56
C ALA A 655 -11.51 0.31 -12.15
N SER A 656 -12.59 0.10 -11.37
CA SER A 656 -12.77 0.50 -9.98
C SER A 656 -13.71 -0.48 -9.28
N ALA A 657 -13.69 -0.55 -7.95
CA ALA A 657 -14.70 -1.32 -7.23
C ALA A 657 -16.07 -0.62 -7.32
N LEU A 658 -17.16 -1.41 -7.14
CA LEU A 658 -18.54 -0.93 -7.09
C LEU A 658 -19.12 -1.14 -5.69
N ASN A 659 -19.95 -0.20 -5.24
CA ASN A 659 -20.84 -0.38 -4.10
C ASN A 659 -22.23 -0.80 -4.58
N TRP A 660 -22.65 -2.03 -4.26
CA TRP A 660 -23.95 -2.56 -4.65
C TRP A 660 -25.12 -1.76 -4.05
N ASP A 661 -24.97 -1.21 -2.84
CA ASP A 661 -26.01 -0.37 -2.20
C ASP A 661 -26.32 0.91 -2.99
N ALA A 662 -25.39 1.36 -3.81
CA ALA A 662 -25.56 2.54 -4.66
C ALA A 662 -26.07 2.19 -6.07
N VAL A 663 -26.31 0.90 -6.36
CA VAL A 663 -26.89 0.45 -7.64
C VAL A 663 -28.40 0.38 -7.52
N PRO A 664 -29.17 1.18 -8.26
CA PRO A 664 -30.62 1.09 -8.25
C PRO A 664 -31.09 -0.28 -8.79
N VAL A 665 -31.75 -1.07 -7.95
CA VAL A 665 -32.30 -2.37 -8.34
C VAL A 665 -33.63 -2.12 -9.08
N PRO A 666 -33.74 -2.45 -10.37
CA PRO A 666 -34.97 -2.23 -11.13
C PRO A 666 -36.05 -3.24 -10.75
N ALA A 667 -37.31 -2.87 -10.94
CA ALA A 667 -38.42 -3.80 -10.76
C ALA A 667 -38.25 -5.04 -11.63
N GLY A 668 -38.47 -6.23 -11.07
CA GLY A 668 -38.24 -7.52 -11.74
C GLY A 668 -36.85 -8.12 -11.55
N LEU A 669 -35.95 -7.43 -10.84
CA LEU A 669 -34.65 -7.98 -10.40
C LEU A 669 -34.71 -8.19 -8.89
N ASP A 670 -34.21 -9.34 -8.40
CA ASP A 670 -33.99 -9.56 -6.98
C ASP A 670 -32.85 -8.62 -6.49
N GLY A 671 -32.98 -8.03 -5.29
CA GLY A 671 -32.00 -7.11 -4.72
C GLY A 671 -30.69 -7.78 -4.32
N ALA A 672 -30.69 -9.11 -4.27
CA ALA A 672 -29.53 -9.88 -3.82
C ALA A 672 -28.45 -10.02 -4.90
N MET A 673 -27.19 -9.94 -4.50
CA MET A 673 -26.04 -10.34 -5.30
C MET A 673 -25.25 -11.46 -4.60
N TYR A 674 -24.54 -12.27 -5.41
CA TYR A 674 -23.83 -13.46 -4.91
C TYR A 674 -22.41 -13.51 -5.45
N ILE A 675 -21.44 -13.64 -4.55
CA ILE A 675 -20.02 -13.81 -4.87
C ILE A 675 -19.62 -15.25 -4.57
N PHE A 676 -18.97 -15.90 -5.52
CA PHE A 676 -18.44 -17.24 -5.35
C PHE A 676 -17.04 -17.19 -4.73
N VAL A 677 -16.82 -17.96 -3.67
CA VAL A 677 -15.53 -18.13 -3.00
C VAL A 677 -15.03 -19.55 -3.25
N SER A 678 -13.98 -19.67 -4.05
CA SER A 678 -13.32 -20.96 -4.35
C SER A 678 -12.67 -21.53 -3.10
N ARG A 679 -12.92 -22.81 -2.80
CA ARG A 679 -12.28 -23.54 -1.67
C ARG A 679 -11.46 -24.75 -2.10
N SER A 680 -11.68 -25.25 -3.30
CA SER A 680 -10.92 -26.33 -3.94
C SER A 680 -11.10 -26.23 -5.46
N GLN A 681 -10.52 -27.18 -6.21
CA GLN A 681 -10.56 -27.16 -7.67
C GLN A 681 -12.00 -27.08 -8.22
N TYR A 682 -12.93 -27.83 -7.65
CA TYR A 682 -14.35 -27.90 -8.09
C TYR A 682 -15.33 -27.49 -7.01
N GLY A 683 -14.86 -27.13 -5.82
CA GLY A 683 -15.68 -26.79 -4.68
C GLY A 683 -15.56 -25.32 -4.26
N GLY A 684 -16.63 -24.81 -3.69
CA GLY A 684 -16.69 -23.44 -3.17
C GLY A 684 -18.06 -23.12 -2.60
N ASN A 685 -18.19 -21.88 -2.13
CA ASN A 685 -19.41 -21.39 -1.49
C ASN A 685 -19.85 -20.07 -2.13
N TYR A 686 -21.17 -19.93 -2.32
CA TYR A 686 -21.78 -18.65 -2.64
C TYR A 686 -22.01 -17.85 -1.36
N ARG A 687 -21.52 -16.62 -1.34
CA ARG A 687 -21.83 -15.62 -0.32
C ARG A 687 -22.81 -14.62 -0.91
N SER A 688 -23.94 -14.44 -0.25
CA SER A 688 -24.98 -13.50 -0.67
C SER A 688 -24.86 -12.18 0.08
N TYR A 689 -25.45 -11.13 -0.50
CA TYR A 689 -25.63 -9.82 0.09
C TYR A 689 -26.91 -9.18 -0.42
N VAL A 690 -27.73 -8.64 0.48
CA VAL A 690 -28.94 -7.86 0.17
C VAL A 690 -29.24 -6.90 1.31
N ASN A 691 -29.66 -5.68 1.03
CA ASN A 691 -30.15 -4.69 2.00
C ASN A 691 -29.24 -4.53 3.25
N GLY A 692 -27.94 -4.45 3.07
CA GLY A 692 -27.01 -4.28 4.18
C GLY A 692 -26.65 -5.58 4.94
N VAL A 693 -27.24 -6.72 4.59
CA VAL A 693 -27.03 -8.01 5.28
C VAL A 693 -26.35 -9.02 4.36
N GLY A 694 -25.42 -9.80 4.89
CA GLY A 694 -24.85 -10.95 4.21
C GLY A 694 -23.36 -11.14 4.39
N GLY A 695 -22.86 -12.27 3.87
CA GLY A 695 -21.46 -12.68 3.95
C GLY A 695 -20.57 -12.10 2.85
N ALA A 696 -21.12 -11.50 1.79
CA ALA A 696 -20.34 -10.94 0.68
C ALA A 696 -19.93 -9.48 0.91
N GLY A 697 -20.69 -8.70 1.72
CA GLY A 697 -20.56 -7.24 1.79
C GLY A 697 -21.10 -6.56 0.52
N SER A 698 -21.21 -5.21 0.53
CA SER A 698 -21.73 -4.44 -0.60
C SER A 698 -20.69 -4.14 -1.70
N THR A 699 -19.41 -4.37 -1.44
CA THR A 699 -18.34 -4.03 -2.38
C THR A 699 -18.10 -5.16 -3.37
N ILE A 700 -18.21 -4.85 -4.66
CA ILE A 700 -17.83 -5.72 -5.78
C ILE A 700 -16.47 -5.24 -6.31
N PRO A 701 -15.38 -5.96 -6.03
CA PRO A 701 -14.04 -5.53 -6.44
C PRO A 701 -13.90 -5.41 -7.95
N LEU A 702 -12.91 -4.63 -8.39
CA LEU A 702 -12.45 -4.59 -9.78
C LEU A 702 -12.14 -6.01 -10.27
N GLY A 703 -12.60 -6.36 -11.46
CA GLY A 703 -12.35 -7.67 -12.06
C GLY A 703 -13.11 -8.83 -11.42
N GLN A 704 -14.07 -8.57 -10.52
CA GLN A 704 -14.92 -9.57 -9.89
C GLN A 704 -16.21 -9.77 -10.68
N ALA A 705 -16.63 -11.05 -10.85
CA ALA A 705 -17.95 -11.37 -11.31
C ALA A 705 -18.84 -11.88 -10.16
N PHE A 706 -20.14 -11.71 -10.30
CA PHE A 706 -21.16 -12.01 -9.31
C PHE A 706 -22.47 -12.41 -9.98
N PHE A 707 -23.27 -13.22 -9.31
CA PHE A 707 -24.62 -13.56 -9.79
C PHE A 707 -25.67 -12.56 -9.29
N VAL A 708 -26.68 -12.34 -10.14
CA VAL A 708 -27.94 -11.70 -9.79
C VAL A 708 -29.08 -12.54 -10.38
N ARG A 709 -30.33 -12.32 -9.96
CA ARG A 709 -31.49 -13.09 -10.46
C ARG A 709 -32.63 -12.18 -10.91
N SER A 710 -33.12 -12.40 -12.14
CA SER A 710 -34.31 -11.81 -12.68
C SER A 710 -35.40 -12.89 -12.78
N PRO A 711 -36.24 -13.08 -11.76
CA PRO A 711 -37.20 -14.22 -11.69
C PRO A 711 -38.37 -14.08 -12.63
N GLY A 712 -38.70 -12.87 -13.10
CA GLY A 712 -39.81 -12.63 -14.05
C GLY A 712 -39.48 -13.07 -15.47
N VAL A 713 -40.49 -13.22 -16.30
CA VAL A 713 -40.34 -13.62 -17.73
C VAL A 713 -39.93 -12.44 -18.63
N ALA A 714 -40.13 -11.22 -18.19
CA ALA A 714 -39.73 -10.01 -18.92
C ALA A 714 -38.25 -9.72 -18.75
N ALA A 715 -37.63 -9.20 -19.80
CA ALA A 715 -36.25 -8.70 -19.71
C ALA A 715 -36.18 -7.44 -18.83
N VAL A 716 -35.09 -7.30 -18.11
CA VAL A 716 -34.85 -6.19 -17.18
C VAL A 716 -33.53 -5.50 -17.52
N THR A 717 -33.50 -4.17 -17.54
CA THR A 717 -32.23 -3.40 -17.72
C THR A 717 -31.68 -3.01 -16.37
N LEU A 718 -30.46 -3.48 -16.07
CA LEU A 718 -29.70 -3.08 -14.90
C LEU A 718 -28.66 -2.03 -15.31
N THR A 719 -28.61 -0.93 -14.55
CA THR A 719 -27.68 0.17 -14.80
C THR A 719 -26.77 0.36 -13.59
N PHE A 720 -25.46 0.37 -13.82
CA PHE A 720 -24.43 0.72 -12.85
C PHE A 720 -24.11 2.21 -13.00
N PRO A 721 -24.57 3.08 -12.11
CA PRO A 721 -24.32 4.52 -12.19
C PRO A 721 -22.86 4.82 -11.81
N THR A 722 -22.34 5.93 -12.29
CA THR A 722 -21.00 6.41 -11.91
C THR A 722 -20.86 6.63 -10.40
N ALA A 723 -21.93 7.02 -9.73
CA ALA A 723 -21.97 7.20 -8.27
C ALA A 723 -21.78 5.89 -7.47
N ALA A 724 -22.03 4.74 -8.08
CA ALA A 724 -21.76 3.45 -7.44
C ALA A 724 -20.28 3.05 -7.46
N ARG A 725 -19.43 3.75 -8.23
CA ARG A 725 -17.99 3.47 -8.31
C ARG A 725 -17.30 3.99 -7.06
N LEU A 726 -16.51 3.14 -6.42
CA LEU A 726 -15.68 3.54 -5.28
C LEU A 726 -14.41 4.21 -5.79
N SER A 727 -14.08 5.36 -5.22
CA SER A 727 -12.86 6.12 -5.49
C SER A 727 -11.80 5.96 -4.40
N ASP A 728 -12.10 5.25 -3.32
CA ASP A 728 -11.18 4.98 -2.23
C ASP A 728 -10.40 3.67 -2.48
N PHE A 729 -9.08 3.77 -2.46
CA PHE A 729 -8.19 2.63 -2.60
C PHE A 729 -8.32 1.64 -1.42
N ALA A 730 -8.53 2.11 -0.20
CA ALA A 730 -8.65 1.25 0.99
C ALA A 730 -9.81 0.25 0.91
N GLY A 731 -10.88 0.60 0.19
CA GLY A 731 -12.04 -0.26 -0.04
C GLY A 731 -11.93 -1.18 -1.27
N SER A 732 -10.90 -1.03 -2.11
CA SER A 732 -10.86 -1.61 -3.46
C SER A 732 -10.74 -3.15 -3.51
N ASN A 733 -10.22 -3.78 -2.45
CA ASN A 733 -10.04 -5.25 -2.35
C ASN A 733 -10.92 -5.92 -1.30
N ALA A 734 -11.83 -5.20 -0.65
CA ALA A 734 -12.63 -5.74 0.44
C ALA A 734 -13.60 -6.83 -0.06
N THR A 735 -13.08 -8.06 -0.20
CA THR A 735 -13.90 -9.29 -0.29
C THR A 735 -14.27 -9.82 1.10
N THR A 736 -13.69 -9.25 2.15
CA THR A 736 -14.01 -9.57 3.53
C THR A 736 -15.14 -8.68 4.00
N VAL A 737 -16.07 -9.31 4.71
CA VAL A 737 -17.17 -8.65 5.43
C VAL A 737 -16.62 -7.44 6.18
N GLN A 738 -16.67 -6.25 5.58
CA GLN A 738 -16.64 -5.05 6.37
C GLN A 738 -17.98 -5.01 7.10
N ARG A 739 -17.96 -5.36 8.36
CA ARG A 739 -19.10 -5.14 9.25
C ARG A 739 -19.39 -3.65 9.19
N LEU A 740 -20.47 -3.29 8.51
CA LEU A 740 -20.97 -1.93 8.57
C LEU A 740 -21.12 -1.57 10.04
N ALA A 741 -20.55 -0.42 10.43
CA ALA A 741 -20.65 0.08 11.78
C ALA A 741 -22.12 0.04 12.22
N ALA A 742 -22.44 -0.81 13.23
CA ALA A 742 -23.68 -0.83 13.98
C ALA A 742 -24.96 -0.74 13.13
N ASP A 743 -25.25 -1.78 12.32
CA ASP A 743 -26.61 -2.00 11.84
C ASP A 743 -27.53 -2.17 13.08
N PRO A 744 -28.54 -1.30 13.27
CA PRO A 744 -29.38 -1.34 14.46
C PRO A 744 -30.42 -2.47 14.40
N ARG A 745 -30.58 -3.16 13.28
CA ARG A 745 -31.59 -4.20 13.09
C ARG A 745 -31.26 -5.46 13.87
N ALA A 746 -32.31 -6.16 14.33
CA ALA A 746 -32.16 -7.47 14.95
C ALA A 746 -31.67 -8.47 13.88
N LEU A 747 -30.57 -9.16 14.17
CA LEU A 747 -29.90 -10.07 13.25
C LEU A 747 -29.44 -11.33 13.96
N LEU A 748 -29.78 -12.48 13.38
CA LEU A 748 -29.18 -13.79 13.69
C LEU A 748 -28.36 -14.25 12.48
N ARG A 749 -27.11 -14.61 12.72
CA ARG A 749 -26.27 -15.34 11.77
C ARG A 749 -25.99 -16.74 12.32
N LEU A 750 -26.40 -17.76 11.58
CA LEU A 750 -26.06 -19.15 11.85
C LEU A 750 -25.00 -19.64 10.88
N THR A 751 -24.04 -20.40 11.37
CA THR A 751 -23.05 -21.11 10.56
C THR A 751 -23.15 -22.62 10.78
N LEU A 752 -22.99 -23.38 9.71
CA LEU A 752 -22.87 -24.83 9.70
C LEU A 752 -21.44 -25.21 9.36
N ALA A 753 -20.84 -26.11 10.13
CA ALA A 753 -19.50 -26.63 9.89
C ALA A 753 -19.42 -28.13 10.16
N PRO A 754 -18.62 -28.90 9.39
CA PRO A 754 -18.22 -30.25 9.79
C PRO A 754 -17.36 -30.21 11.06
N GLU A 755 -17.55 -31.11 11.98
CA GLU A 755 -16.75 -31.14 13.22
C GLU A 755 -15.26 -31.43 12.93
N ALA A 756 -14.98 -32.29 11.94
CA ALA A 756 -13.62 -32.64 11.51
C ALA A 756 -12.88 -31.50 10.81
N THR A 757 -13.59 -30.58 10.16
CA THR A 757 -13.00 -29.45 9.39
C THR A 757 -13.77 -28.16 9.66
N PRO A 758 -13.67 -27.60 10.88
CA PRO A 758 -14.50 -26.46 11.29
C PRO A 758 -14.22 -25.14 10.52
N ALA A 759 -13.14 -25.09 9.77
CA ALA A 759 -12.82 -23.95 8.90
C ALA A 759 -13.69 -23.91 7.62
N ILE A 760 -14.33 -25.04 7.25
CA ILE A 760 -15.26 -25.10 6.12
C ILE A 760 -16.65 -24.81 6.66
N THR A 761 -17.20 -23.66 6.30
CA THR A 761 -18.50 -23.23 6.80
C THR A 761 -19.42 -22.81 5.69
N ASP A 762 -20.72 -23.01 5.90
CA ASP A 762 -21.80 -22.29 5.20
C ASP A 762 -22.64 -21.52 6.21
N GLU A 763 -23.42 -20.54 5.74
CA GLU A 763 -24.11 -19.60 6.61
C GLU A 763 -25.50 -19.23 6.10
N THR A 764 -26.38 -18.86 7.04
CA THR A 764 -27.67 -18.22 6.77
C THR A 764 -27.91 -17.07 7.72
N PHE A 765 -28.60 -16.05 7.25
CA PHE A 765 -28.93 -14.87 8.01
C PHE A 765 -30.46 -14.74 8.14
N VAL A 766 -30.92 -14.44 9.35
CA VAL A 766 -32.33 -14.07 9.61
C VAL A 766 -32.31 -12.71 10.29
N TYR A 767 -32.99 -11.72 9.73
CA TYR A 767 -33.01 -10.38 10.30
C TYR A 767 -34.43 -9.79 10.28
N LEU A 768 -34.67 -8.77 11.12
CA LEU A 768 -35.96 -8.12 11.20
C LEU A 768 -35.93 -6.79 10.44
N GLU A 769 -36.88 -6.60 9.53
CA GLU A 769 -36.96 -5.40 8.68
C GLU A 769 -38.38 -4.88 8.61
N ALA A 770 -38.53 -3.57 8.78
CA ALA A 770 -39.84 -2.92 8.58
C ALA A 770 -40.22 -2.94 7.08
N GLY A 771 -41.33 -3.54 6.77
CA GLY A 771 -41.79 -3.69 5.37
C GLY A 771 -41.46 -5.04 4.75
N ALA A 772 -40.66 -5.89 5.39
CA ALA A 772 -40.51 -7.29 4.99
C ALA A 772 -41.76 -8.10 5.27
N THR A 773 -41.92 -9.23 4.58
CA THR A 773 -43.02 -10.19 4.78
C THR A 773 -42.50 -11.50 5.37
N ALA A 774 -43.40 -12.43 5.68
CA ALA A 774 -43.03 -13.79 6.07
C ALA A 774 -42.73 -14.72 4.88
N GLY A 775 -43.03 -14.29 3.67
CA GLY A 775 -42.74 -14.97 2.42
C GLY A 775 -41.46 -14.42 1.75
N PRO A 776 -41.05 -14.99 0.59
CA PRO A 776 -39.90 -14.49 -0.13
C PRO A 776 -40.08 -13.05 -0.63
N ASP A 777 -39.15 -12.16 -0.28
CA ASP A 777 -39.18 -10.74 -0.64
C ASP A 777 -37.99 -10.39 -1.54
N ALA A 778 -38.24 -9.90 -2.74
CA ALA A 778 -37.20 -9.56 -3.71
C ALA A 778 -36.18 -8.50 -3.20
N HIS A 779 -36.58 -7.63 -2.27
CA HIS A 779 -35.72 -6.54 -1.74
C HIS A 779 -34.99 -6.89 -0.43
N TYR A 780 -35.47 -7.89 0.29
CA TYR A 780 -34.98 -8.20 1.64
C TYR A 780 -34.40 -9.59 1.76
N ASP A 781 -34.67 -10.48 0.77
CA ASP A 781 -34.20 -11.86 0.83
C ASP A 781 -33.14 -12.16 -0.24
N ALA A 782 -32.33 -13.17 0.07
CA ALA A 782 -31.42 -13.77 -0.90
C ALA A 782 -31.72 -15.27 -1.01
N ARG A 783 -32.24 -15.70 -2.15
CA ARG A 783 -32.47 -17.12 -2.43
C ARG A 783 -31.16 -17.92 -2.28
N LYS A 784 -31.22 -19.10 -1.64
CA LYS A 784 -30.03 -19.94 -1.49
C LYS A 784 -29.58 -20.47 -2.85
N LEU A 785 -28.32 -20.16 -3.24
CA LEU A 785 -27.61 -20.92 -4.28
C LEU A 785 -26.90 -22.10 -3.62
N ALA A 786 -27.15 -23.30 -4.17
CA ALA A 786 -26.48 -24.50 -3.68
C ALA A 786 -24.97 -24.42 -3.87
N ASN A 787 -24.23 -24.71 -2.81
CA ASN A 787 -22.77 -24.69 -2.83
C ASN A 787 -22.25 -25.98 -3.49
N PRO A 788 -21.32 -25.88 -4.47
CA PRO A 788 -20.67 -27.06 -5.05
C PRO A 788 -19.92 -27.93 -4.04
N SER A 789 -19.59 -27.37 -2.88
CA SER A 789 -19.01 -28.13 -1.75
C SER A 789 -19.96 -29.14 -1.14
N GLY A 790 -21.27 -29.06 -1.42
CA GLY A 790 -22.32 -29.89 -0.84
C GLY A 790 -22.74 -29.47 0.57
N LEU A 791 -22.02 -28.56 1.22
CA LEU A 791 -22.36 -28.02 2.54
C LEU A 791 -23.31 -26.84 2.35
N ASN A 792 -24.58 -26.98 2.76
CA ASN A 792 -25.61 -25.97 2.58
C ASN A 792 -26.44 -25.77 3.85
N LEU A 793 -26.60 -24.52 4.25
CA LEU A 793 -27.48 -24.07 5.30
C LEU A 793 -28.38 -22.96 4.75
N ALA A 794 -29.67 -23.06 4.97
CA ALA A 794 -30.64 -22.06 4.57
C ALA A 794 -31.76 -21.95 5.59
N SER A 795 -32.38 -20.78 5.69
CA SER A 795 -33.73 -20.66 6.26
C SER A 795 -34.79 -20.90 5.17
N VAL A 796 -35.98 -21.27 5.53
CA VAL A 796 -37.05 -21.57 4.55
C VAL A 796 -38.20 -20.58 4.71
N ALA A 797 -38.52 -19.85 3.64
CA ALA A 797 -39.68 -18.96 3.55
C ALA A 797 -40.64 -19.47 2.48
N ALA A 798 -41.87 -19.78 2.84
CA ALA A 798 -42.92 -20.32 1.96
C ALA A 798 -42.42 -21.48 1.04
N GLY A 799 -41.63 -22.40 1.56
CA GLY A 799 -41.03 -23.53 0.84
C GLY A 799 -39.80 -23.21 -0.03
N GLN A 800 -39.30 -21.97 -0.01
CA GLN A 800 -38.09 -21.58 -0.72
C GLN A 800 -36.90 -21.41 0.28
N GLU A 801 -35.77 -21.97 -0.06
CA GLU A 801 -34.53 -21.83 0.71
C GLU A 801 -33.94 -20.42 0.52
N GLN A 802 -33.64 -19.76 1.64
CA GLN A 802 -33.07 -18.44 1.69
C GLN A 802 -31.70 -18.47 2.38
N ALA A 803 -30.69 -17.90 1.76
CA ALA A 803 -29.39 -17.64 2.39
C ALA A 803 -29.48 -16.42 3.33
N ILE A 804 -30.34 -15.44 2.98
CA ILE A 804 -30.69 -14.29 3.81
C ILE A 804 -32.23 -14.19 3.79
N ASN A 805 -32.81 -14.06 4.97
CA ASN A 805 -34.26 -14.01 5.15
C ASN A 805 -34.63 -12.79 6.00
N GLY A 806 -35.24 -11.79 5.38
CA GLY A 806 -35.78 -10.61 6.02
C GLY A 806 -37.20 -10.89 6.51
N LEU A 807 -37.42 -10.82 7.80
CA LEU A 807 -38.73 -11.05 8.41
C LEU A 807 -39.33 -9.73 8.88
N PRO A 808 -40.66 -9.61 8.97
CA PRO A 808 -41.30 -8.46 9.58
C PRO A 808 -40.93 -8.37 11.07
N LEU A 809 -41.11 -7.20 11.65
CA LEU A 809 -40.94 -7.00 13.08
C LEU A 809 -41.79 -7.99 13.87
N LEU A 810 -41.19 -8.64 14.89
CA LEU A 810 -41.85 -9.68 15.65
C LEU A 810 -42.99 -9.12 16.50
N THR A 811 -44.23 -9.50 16.20
CA THR A 811 -45.40 -9.21 17.02
C THR A 811 -45.97 -10.48 17.68
N ALA A 812 -45.58 -11.66 17.18
CA ALA A 812 -45.93 -12.98 17.68
C ALA A 812 -44.73 -13.92 17.53
N THR A 813 -44.83 -15.09 18.16
CA THR A 813 -43.82 -16.15 17.97
C THR A 813 -43.80 -16.57 16.51
N THR A 814 -42.62 -16.47 15.87
CA THR A 814 -42.37 -16.80 14.48
C THR A 814 -41.49 -18.04 14.41
N VAL A 815 -41.90 -19.04 13.62
CA VAL A 815 -41.11 -20.24 13.39
C VAL A 815 -40.51 -20.18 11.99
N VAL A 816 -39.19 -20.33 11.90
CA VAL A 816 -38.42 -20.32 10.65
C VAL A 816 -37.76 -21.69 10.47
N PRO A 817 -38.25 -22.55 9.58
CA PRO A 817 -37.59 -23.82 9.29
C PRO A 817 -36.19 -23.61 8.72
N LEU A 818 -35.30 -24.55 9.01
CA LEU A 818 -33.95 -24.59 8.44
C LEU A 818 -33.76 -25.78 7.55
N ALA A 819 -33.23 -25.56 6.35
CA ALA A 819 -32.74 -26.60 5.46
C ALA A 819 -31.23 -26.82 5.68
N VAL A 820 -30.86 -28.08 5.89
CA VAL A 820 -29.48 -28.51 6.07
C VAL A 820 -29.15 -29.61 5.06
N ALA A 821 -28.14 -29.37 4.23
CA ALA A 821 -27.57 -30.40 3.37
C ALA A 821 -26.05 -30.45 3.57
N VAL A 822 -25.47 -31.64 3.53
CA VAL A 822 -24.06 -31.92 3.82
C VAL A 822 -23.45 -32.82 2.75
N PRO A 823 -22.13 -32.75 2.49
CA PRO A 823 -21.49 -33.54 1.45
C PRO A 823 -21.47 -35.06 1.76
N GLN A 824 -21.49 -35.42 3.02
CA GLN A 824 -21.52 -36.83 3.48
C GLN A 824 -22.12 -36.93 4.89
N PRO A 825 -22.70 -38.11 5.28
CA PRO A 825 -23.11 -38.36 6.64
C PRO A 825 -21.96 -38.14 7.63
N GLY A 826 -22.25 -37.66 8.86
CA GLY A 826 -21.21 -37.39 9.85
C GLY A 826 -21.66 -36.44 10.96
N HIS A 827 -20.68 -35.90 11.68
CA HIS A 827 -20.89 -34.96 12.78
C HIS A 827 -20.71 -33.51 12.30
N TYR A 828 -21.66 -32.67 12.68
CA TYR A 828 -21.75 -31.25 12.27
C TYR A 828 -22.11 -30.38 13.46
N THR A 829 -21.77 -29.10 13.36
CA THR A 829 -22.09 -28.08 14.37
C THR A 829 -22.82 -26.90 13.73
N LEU A 830 -23.99 -26.55 14.27
CA LEU A 830 -24.62 -25.26 14.07
C LEU A 830 -24.11 -24.29 15.14
N THR A 831 -23.67 -23.10 14.74
CA THR A 831 -23.21 -22.06 15.65
C THR A 831 -23.99 -20.77 15.41
N ALA A 832 -24.59 -20.20 16.47
CA ALA A 832 -25.13 -18.84 16.44
C ALA A 832 -23.96 -17.84 16.49
N THR A 833 -23.39 -17.53 15.34
CA THR A 833 -22.18 -16.70 15.25
C THR A 833 -22.44 -15.28 15.68
N ASP A 834 -23.57 -14.72 15.24
CA ASP A 834 -24.03 -13.39 15.65
C ASP A 834 -25.48 -13.46 16.07
N LEU A 835 -25.82 -12.90 17.23
CA LEU A 835 -27.17 -12.63 17.70
C LEU A 835 -27.19 -11.20 18.23
N LEU A 836 -27.66 -10.26 17.40
CA LEU A 836 -27.49 -8.83 17.60
C LEU A 836 -28.84 -8.12 17.65
N ASN A 837 -28.95 -7.09 18.47
CA ASN A 837 -30.00 -6.08 18.49
C ASN A 837 -31.44 -6.59 18.64
N PHE A 838 -31.65 -7.84 19.02
CA PHE A 838 -33.00 -8.28 19.41
C PHE A 838 -33.45 -7.54 20.66
N THR A 839 -34.74 -7.19 20.71
CA THR A 839 -35.31 -6.51 21.86
C THR A 839 -35.00 -7.30 23.15
N PRO A 840 -34.51 -6.67 24.22
CA PRO A 840 -34.25 -7.35 25.47
C PRO A 840 -35.48 -8.14 25.98
N GLY A 841 -35.27 -9.42 26.29
CA GLY A 841 -36.37 -10.32 26.68
C GLY A 841 -36.92 -11.15 25.49
N SER A 842 -36.55 -10.89 24.26
CA SER A 842 -36.79 -11.81 23.15
C SER A 842 -36.01 -13.10 23.37
N VAL A 843 -36.60 -14.24 23.01
CA VAL A 843 -35.96 -15.56 23.14
C VAL A 843 -35.90 -16.21 21.76
N ILE A 844 -34.69 -16.51 21.30
CA ILE A 844 -34.45 -17.24 20.06
C ILE A 844 -34.03 -18.66 20.41
N THR A 845 -34.74 -19.65 19.91
CA THR A 845 -34.53 -21.06 20.21
C THR A 845 -34.30 -21.87 18.95
N LEU A 846 -33.25 -22.67 18.90
CA LEU A 846 -33.07 -23.73 17.90
C LEU A 846 -33.80 -24.99 18.38
N THR A 847 -34.66 -25.56 17.56
CA THR A 847 -35.33 -26.82 17.79
C THR A 847 -34.75 -27.90 16.89
N ASP A 848 -34.49 -29.09 17.41
CA ASP A 848 -34.13 -30.31 16.68
C ASP A 848 -35.26 -31.34 16.90
N ALA A 849 -36.08 -31.54 15.89
CA ALA A 849 -37.23 -32.44 15.99
C ALA A 849 -36.83 -33.91 16.12
N VAL A 850 -35.65 -34.33 15.60
CA VAL A 850 -35.17 -35.71 15.70
C VAL A 850 -34.59 -35.98 17.09
N ALA A 851 -33.84 -35.03 17.65
CA ALA A 851 -33.32 -35.17 19.03
C ALA A 851 -34.34 -34.79 20.10
N GLY A 852 -35.45 -34.19 19.76
CA GLY A 852 -36.43 -33.66 20.69
C GLY A 852 -35.91 -32.52 21.60
N THR A 853 -34.87 -31.82 21.14
CA THR A 853 -34.19 -30.78 21.95
C THR A 853 -34.57 -29.37 21.54
N ARG A 854 -34.51 -28.48 22.53
CA ARG A 854 -34.72 -27.05 22.37
C ARG A 854 -33.54 -26.30 23.01
N THR A 855 -32.78 -25.59 22.22
CA THR A 855 -31.57 -24.86 22.68
C THR A 855 -31.78 -23.35 22.51
N VAL A 856 -31.76 -22.63 23.62
CA VAL A 856 -31.77 -21.14 23.57
C VAL A 856 -30.46 -20.65 23.03
N LEU A 857 -30.53 -19.79 22.03
CA LEU A 857 -29.37 -19.24 21.34
C LEU A 857 -28.91 -17.92 22.00
N ALA A 858 -27.61 -17.79 22.10
CA ALA A 858 -26.87 -16.56 22.36
C ALA A 858 -25.69 -16.50 21.36
N SER A 859 -25.09 -15.34 21.20
CA SER A 859 -23.87 -15.26 20.35
C SER A 859 -22.81 -16.24 20.84
N GLY A 860 -22.27 -17.07 19.95
CA GLY A 860 -21.32 -18.14 20.21
C GLY A 860 -21.92 -19.48 20.63
N THR A 861 -23.26 -19.61 20.81
CA THR A 861 -23.91 -20.89 21.12
C THR A 861 -23.65 -21.91 20.03
N ARG A 862 -23.18 -23.10 20.41
CA ARG A 862 -22.88 -24.22 19.51
C ARG A 862 -23.82 -25.38 19.78
N TYR A 863 -24.37 -25.94 18.70
CA TYR A 863 -25.19 -27.13 18.74
C TYR A 863 -24.58 -28.20 17.85
N ALA A 864 -24.02 -29.27 18.47
CA ALA A 864 -23.44 -30.41 17.76
C ALA A 864 -24.51 -31.49 17.50
N PHE A 865 -24.48 -32.07 16.32
CA PHE A 865 -25.42 -33.13 15.91
C PHE A 865 -24.81 -34.08 14.91
N ALA A 866 -25.38 -35.29 14.80
CA ALA A 866 -25.01 -36.26 13.78
C ALA A 866 -26.09 -36.36 12.70
N LEU A 867 -25.68 -36.55 11.44
CA LEU A 867 -26.52 -36.85 10.30
C LEU A 867 -26.18 -38.23 9.75
N ALA A 868 -27.19 -39.10 9.60
CA ALA A 868 -27.08 -40.40 8.94
C ALA A 868 -27.28 -40.32 7.40
N SER A 869 -27.74 -39.17 6.90
CA SER A 869 -27.99 -38.89 5.48
C SER A 869 -27.37 -37.53 5.10
N THR A 870 -27.31 -37.25 3.82
CA THR A 870 -26.77 -35.97 3.29
C THR A 870 -27.75 -34.82 3.41
N THR A 871 -28.98 -35.05 3.82
CA THR A 871 -30.02 -34.01 4.04
C THR A 871 -30.76 -34.27 5.34
N ALA A 872 -31.31 -33.21 5.90
CA ALA A 872 -32.10 -33.25 7.15
C ALA A 872 -33.40 -32.45 6.97
N PRO A 873 -34.36 -32.97 6.15
CA PRO A 873 -35.62 -32.27 5.95
C PRO A 873 -36.39 -32.17 7.27
N ASP A 874 -37.01 -31.02 7.49
CA ASP A 874 -37.93 -30.73 8.63
C ASP A 874 -37.33 -31.01 10.04
N ARG A 875 -36.00 -31.19 10.12
CA ARG A 875 -35.35 -31.49 11.41
C ARG A 875 -35.15 -30.26 12.27
N PHE A 876 -34.69 -29.17 11.69
CA PHE A 876 -34.27 -27.96 12.43
C PHE A 876 -35.20 -26.80 12.14
N ALA A 877 -35.51 -26.03 13.18
CA ALA A 877 -36.22 -24.76 13.03
C ALA A 877 -35.74 -23.77 14.10
N LEU A 878 -35.85 -22.49 13.76
CA LEU A 878 -35.69 -21.37 14.72
C LEU A 878 -37.08 -20.94 15.21
N GLU A 879 -37.22 -20.79 16.50
CA GLU A 879 -38.37 -20.16 17.10
C GLU A 879 -37.95 -18.81 17.64
N LEU A 880 -38.46 -17.74 17.03
CA LEU A 880 -38.23 -16.35 17.45
C LEU A 880 -39.43 -15.88 18.24
N ARG A 881 -39.25 -15.72 19.54
CA ARG A 881 -40.28 -15.26 20.45
C ARG A 881 -40.02 -13.81 20.81
N PRO A 882 -40.95 -12.88 20.48
CA PRO A 882 -40.81 -11.50 20.92
C PRO A 882 -40.87 -11.41 22.43
N CYS A 883 -40.28 -10.36 22.98
CA CYS A 883 -40.57 -9.99 24.35
C CYS A 883 -42.04 -9.60 24.45
N THR A 884 -42.87 -10.42 25.11
CA THR A 884 -44.22 -10.00 25.51
C THR A 884 -44.07 -9.10 26.72
N ILE A 885 -43.66 -7.84 26.49
CA ILE A 885 -43.90 -6.82 27.50
C ILE A 885 -45.39 -6.58 27.50
N THR A 886 -46.13 -7.09 28.48
CA THR A 886 -47.38 -6.44 28.85
C THR A 886 -47.02 -4.99 29.04
N ALA A 887 -47.54 -4.11 28.19
CA ALA A 887 -47.24 -2.69 28.20
C ALA A 887 -47.69 -2.09 29.53
N THR A 888 -46.81 -2.16 30.52
CA THR A 888 -46.87 -1.34 31.72
C THR A 888 -46.52 0.10 31.27
N MET A 889 -47.17 1.09 31.83
CA MET A 889 -47.03 2.55 31.51
C MET A 889 -45.59 3.06 31.32
N GLY A 890 -44.57 2.27 31.67
CA GLY A 890 -43.15 2.59 31.50
C GLY A 890 -42.66 2.71 30.05
N ALA A 891 -43.10 1.87 29.12
CA ALA A 891 -42.61 1.87 27.75
C ALA A 891 -43.13 3.08 26.95
N GLN A 892 -44.38 3.48 27.15
CA GLN A 892 -44.96 4.70 26.55
C GLN A 892 -44.26 5.97 27.07
N LEU A 893 -43.87 6.01 28.35
CA LEU A 893 -43.15 7.14 28.93
C LEU A 893 -41.76 7.31 28.32
N VAL A 894 -41.07 6.21 28.05
CA VAL A 894 -39.72 6.24 27.43
C VAL A 894 -39.74 6.91 26.05
N GLU A 895 -40.68 6.60 25.18
CA GLU A 895 -40.76 7.19 23.85
C GLU A 895 -41.10 8.68 23.85
N GLN A 896 -41.79 9.18 24.87
CA GLN A 896 -42.30 10.55 24.94
C GLN A 896 -41.36 11.55 25.63
N VAL A 897 -40.26 11.08 26.27
CA VAL A 897 -39.27 11.95 26.90
C VAL A 897 -38.36 12.55 25.83
N GLN A 898 -38.39 13.86 25.66
CA GLN A 898 -37.56 14.61 24.74
C GLN A 898 -36.52 15.44 25.48
N LEU A 899 -35.30 15.51 24.91
CA LEU A 899 -34.19 16.30 25.39
C LEU A 899 -33.67 17.18 24.25
N TYR A 900 -33.65 18.51 24.45
CA TYR A 900 -33.23 19.44 23.41
C TYR A 900 -32.61 20.72 24.03
N PRO A 901 -31.45 21.22 23.49
CA PRO A 901 -30.59 20.57 22.52
C PRO A 901 -29.83 19.38 23.14
N ASN A 902 -29.55 18.38 22.32
CA ASN A 902 -28.66 17.28 22.68
C ASN A 902 -27.84 16.94 21.42
N PRO A 903 -26.57 17.31 21.33
CA PRO A 903 -25.66 17.79 22.41
C PRO A 903 -26.03 19.17 23.01
N ALA A 904 -25.76 19.30 24.33
CA ALA A 904 -25.97 20.50 25.12
C ALA A 904 -24.64 21.24 25.39
N VAL A 905 -24.68 22.58 25.26
CA VAL A 905 -23.50 23.43 25.59
C VAL A 905 -23.63 24.00 27.00
N ASP A 906 -24.66 24.77 27.27
CA ASP A 906 -24.91 25.41 28.58
C ASP A 906 -26.04 24.73 29.35
N SER A 907 -27.09 24.32 28.66
CA SER A 907 -28.25 23.66 29.24
C SER A 907 -28.96 22.79 28.21
N PHE A 908 -29.75 21.85 28.69
CA PHE A 908 -30.75 21.15 27.87
C PHE A 908 -32.13 21.22 28.52
N ARG A 909 -33.16 21.20 27.68
CA ARG A 909 -34.55 21.17 28.09
C ARG A 909 -35.07 19.74 28.09
N LEU A 910 -35.65 19.32 29.22
CA LEU A 910 -36.40 18.09 29.35
C LEU A 910 -37.87 18.40 29.09
N ILE A 911 -38.50 17.68 28.20
CA ILE A 911 -39.94 17.69 27.97
C ILE A 911 -40.48 16.29 28.30
N LEU A 912 -41.43 16.25 29.20
CA LEU A 912 -42.09 15.04 29.67
C LEU A 912 -43.60 15.23 29.64
N PRO A 913 -44.41 14.26 29.15
CA PRO A 913 -45.88 14.33 29.25
C PRO A 913 -46.31 14.40 30.69
N ALA A 914 -47.35 15.13 30.96
CA ALA A 914 -47.96 15.19 32.30
C ALA A 914 -48.40 13.77 32.73
N THR A 915 -47.92 13.35 33.85
CA THR A 915 -48.29 12.06 34.49
C THR A 915 -49.13 12.37 35.73
N SER A 916 -49.80 11.35 36.26
CA SER A 916 -50.49 11.48 37.53
C SER A 916 -49.54 11.61 38.75
N ALA A 917 -48.23 11.57 38.50
CA ALA A 917 -47.23 11.78 39.53
C ALA A 917 -47.09 13.26 39.89
N THR A 918 -47.17 13.58 41.16
CA THR A 918 -47.06 14.95 41.66
C THR A 918 -45.61 15.47 41.64
N SER A 919 -44.61 14.61 41.43
CA SER A 919 -43.22 15.00 41.30
C SER A 919 -42.41 13.96 40.52
N VAL A 920 -41.36 14.44 39.83
CA VAL A 920 -40.38 13.65 39.04
C VAL A 920 -38.99 13.90 39.61
N ALA A 921 -38.32 12.82 40.06
CA ALA A 921 -36.92 12.93 40.45
C ALA A 921 -36.03 12.73 39.22
N ALA A 922 -35.18 13.71 38.93
CA ALA A 922 -34.25 13.68 37.81
C ALA A 922 -32.80 13.74 38.29
N ARG A 923 -31.97 12.78 37.89
CA ARG A 923 -30.54 12.68 38.24
C ARG A 923 -29.71 12.54 37.00
N LEU A 924 -28.71 13.41 36.84
CA LEU A 924 -27.73 13.31 35.76
C LEU A 924 -26.44 12.66 36.32
N SER A 925 -26.00 11.57 35.75
CA SER A 925 -24.76 10.87 36.14
C SER A 925 -23.77 10.82 35.01
N ASN A 926 -22.47 10.80 35.33
CA ASN A 926 -21.38 10.56 34.38
C ASN A 926 -21.26 9.05 34.03
N THR A 927 -20.32 8.69 33.15
CA THR A 927 -20.09 7.30 32.72
C THR A 927 -19.62 6.37 33.85
N LEU A 928 -19.15 6.90 34.99
CA LEU A 928 -18.76 6.15 36.18
C LEU A 928 -19.93 5.96 37.16
N GLY A 929 -21.13 6.44 36.82
CA GLY A 929 -22.32 6.36 37.65
C GLY A 929 -22.40 7.42 38.78
N GLN A 930 -21.47 8.37 38.85
CA GLN A 930 -21.52 9.44 39.84
C GLN A 930 -22.57 10.47 39.43
N VAL A 931 -23.46 10.83 40.35
CA VAL A 931 -24.48 11.85 40.13
C VAL A 931 -23.85 13.24 40.17
N VAL A 932 -23.89 13.94 39.02
CA VAL A 932 -23.31 15.28 38.83
C VAL A 932 -24.35 16.40 39.00
N ARG A 933 -25.61 16.10 38.72
CA ARG A 933 -26.74 17.03 38.96
C ARG A 933 -27.94 16.20 39.44
N GLN A 934 -28.73 16.77 40.33
CA GLN A 934 -29.99 16.18 40.80
C GLN A 934 -31.03 17.28 40.96
N ARG A 935 -32.27 16.99 40.57
CA ARG A 935 -33.39 17.92 40.67
C ARG A 935 -34.70 17.17 40.93
N GLN A 936 -35.52 17.74 41.79
CA GLN A 936 -36.90 17.31 41.96
C GLN A 936 -37.78 18.26 41.18
N LEU A 937 -38.56 17.77 40.25
CA LEU A 937 -39.43 18.55 39.38
C LEU A 937 -40.86 18.36 39.83
N ALA A 938 -41.52 19.46 40.17
CA ALA A 938 -42.98 19.42 40.46
C ALA A 938 -43.78 19.38 39.18
N ALA A 939 -44.74 18.48 39.06
CA ALA A 939 -45.64 18.47 37.91
C ALA A 939 -46.67 19.60 38.09
N PRO A 940 -46.78 20.54 37.11
CA PRO A 940 -47.78 21.62 37.22
C PRO A 940 -49.17 21.03 37.08
N ALA A 941 -50.07 21.36 38.00
CA ALA A 941 -51.45 20.90 37.96
C ALA A 941 -52.18 21.49 36.69
N GLY A 942 -52.75 20.60 35.88
CA GLY A 942 -53.51 20.97 34.69
C GLY A 942 -52.72 21.34 33.41
N GLN A 943 -51.40 21.18 33.42
CA GLN A 943 -50.58 21.31 32.19
C GLN A 943 -50.35 19.97 31.52
N PRO A 944 -50.41 19.85 30.18
CA PRO A 944 -50.22 18.60 29.42
C PRO A 944 -48.78 18.13 29.37
N LEU A 945 -47.80 19.02 29.64
CA LEU A 945 -46.34 18.77 29.56
C LEU A 945 -45.64 19.31 30.81
N LEU A 946 -44.69 18.56 31.36
CA LEU A 946 -43.70 19.03 32.31
C LEU A 946 -42.46 19.43 31.50
N ILE A 947 -42.06 20.72 31.60
CA ILE A 947 -40.89 21.25 30.93
C ILE A 947 -39.92 21.74 32.00
N ALA A 948 -38.66 21.32 31.94
CA ALA A 948 -37.62 21.74 32.87
C ALA A 948 -36.25 21.88 32.18
N ASP A 949 -35.58 22.99 32.49
CA ASP A 949 -34.22 23.21 31.95
C ASP A 949 -33.17 22.70 32.93
N PHE A 950 -32.18 21.98 32.43
CA PHE A 950 -31.02 21.46 33.18
C PHE A 950 -29.76 22.21 32.80
N ASP A 951 -29.13 22.87 33.75
CA ASP A 951 -27.85 23.54 33.60
C ASP A 951 -26.72 22.48 33.61
N VAL A 952 -25.93 22.47 32.55
CA VAL A 952 -24.76 21.59 32.41
C VAL A 952 -23.44 22.36 32.38
N ARG A 953 -23.45 23.68 32.60
CA ARG A 953 -22.23 24.48 32.69
C ARG A 953 -21.32 23.98 33.79
N GLY A 954 -20.00 23.92 33.49
CA GLY A 954 -19.01 23.42 34.41
C GLY A 954 -18.92 21.88 34.49
N LEU A 955 -19.71 21.14 33.69
CA LEU A 955 -19.49 19.71 33.46
C LEU A 955 -18.46 19.53 32.35
N ALA A 956 -17.61 18.52 32.45
CA ALA A 956 -16.65 18.18 31.40
C ALA A 956 -17.40 17.72 30.12
N PRO A 957 -16.92 18.06 28.91
CA PRO A 957 -17.47 17.52 27.68
C PRO A 957 -17.48 16.00 27.71
N GLY A 958 -18.60 15.38 27.34
CA GLY A 958 -18.74 13.95 27.40
C GLY A 958 -20.17 13.44 27.40
N VAL A 959 -20.33 12.14 27.64
CA VAL A 959 -21.61 11.44 27.67
C VAL A 959 -22.08 11.30 29.12
N TYR A 960 -23.34 11.67 29.37
CA TYR A 960 -24.00 11.58 30.66
C TYR A 960 -25.32 10.78 30.52
N GLN A 961 -25.81 10.24 31.63
CA GLN A 961 -27.08 9.55 31.71
C GLN A 961 -28.05 10.33 32.60
N LEU A 962 -29.20 10.72 32.03
CA LEU A 962 -30.28 11.32 32.78
C LEU A 962 -31.25 10.23 33.23
N HIS A 963 -31.31 9.96 34.52
CA HIS A 963 -32.23 9.05 35.18
C HIS A 963 -33.44 9.83 35.65
N LEU A 964 -34.65 9.45 35.21
CA LEU A 964 -35.92 10.04 35.61
C LEU A 964 -36.74 9.00 36.39
N ALA A 965 -37.14 9.31 37.59
CA ALA A 965 -38.07 8.45 38.34
C ALA A 965 -39.45 9.14 38.39
N VAL A 966 -40.45 8.51 37.73
CA VAL A 966 -41.79 9.01 37.55
C VAL A 966 -42.80 7.98 38.08
N GLY A 967 -43.49 8.23 39.18
CA GLY A 967 -44.58 7.38 39.69
C GLY A 967 -44.15 5.90 39.90
N GLY A 968 -42.90 5.64 40.33
CA GLY A 968 -42.36 4.29 40.50
C GLY A 968 -41.69 3.69 39.26
N THR A 969 -41.75 4.34 38.10
CA THR A 969 -41.07 3.92 36.87
C THR A 969 -39.76 4.71 36.68
N SER A 970 -38.69 4.04 36.28
CA SER A 970 -37.39 4.66 35.96
C SER A 970 -37.19 4.71 34.44
N VAL A 971 -36.84 5.91 33.95
CA VAL A 971 -36.50 6.15 32.54
C VAL A 971 -35.07 6.70 32.47
N VAL A 972 -34.25 6.17 31.55
CA VAL A 972 -32.89 6.65 31.36
C VAL A 972 -32.75 7.22 29.95
N ARG A 973 -32.11 8.40 29.84
CA ARG A 973 -31.82 9.08 28.59
C ARG A 973 -30.33 9.50 28.55
N ARG A 974 -29.75 9.37 27.37
CA ARG A 974 -28.41 9.84 27.11
C ARG A 974 -28.41 11.36 26.84
N VAL A 975 -27.51 12.07 27.51
CA VAL A 975 -27.21 13.48 27.30
C VAL A 975 -25.76 13.62 26.89
N VAL A 976 -25.49 14.33 25.81
CA VAL A 976 -24.14 14.68 25.37
C VAL A 976 -23.89 16.14 25.74
N VAL A 977 -22.82 16.42 26.48
CA VAL A 977 -22.36 17.77 26.85
C VAL A 977 -21.13 18.10 25.99
N GLN A 978 -21.13 19.28 25.36
CA GLN A 978 -20.02 19.78 24.50
C GLN A 978 -19.19 20.84 25.24
#